data_d1bf27e7a9a2b5a592b0b615fca7fce0
#
_entry.id   d1bf27e7a9a2b5a592b0b615fca7fce0
#
_cell.length_a   1.000
_cell.length_b   1.000
_cell.length_c   1.000
_cell.angle_alpha   90.00
_cell.angle_beta   90.00
_cell.angle_gamma   90.00
#
_symmetry.space_group_name_H-M   'P 1'
#
loop_
_entity.id
_entity.type
_entity.pdbx_description
1 polymer ?
#
loop_
_entity_poly.entity_id
_entity_poly.type
_entity_poly.pdbx_seq_one_letter_code
_entity_poly.pdbx_strand_id
1 'polypeptide(L)'
;MTNEKERSVAKQDAVGLPAKSKKEKGKKALPKEEEELSDEDLQLKSDLDMLVERLLGSQLDLYAPSLESMKKFIRESTSSMTAVPKPLKFLRPHYPALVALMQKWDNDEYKRKLSDILSIIGMTYSDTDGPQYYLDSLRWRLQSNVDSTVGEWGHEYLRHLALEIGDAYHETVDEKDTEEASKSGTTNQAVGSVQGGKEEKEADAHADAKDSKPEPKIVHLPFKVDELIQLSMIIVEYFLKHNAETEAVDLLLEIEQIERLPKYVDHDTYSRVCNYIEACVPLLAPPDDLAFLHTAYTIYLNNNQLPQALRLAIRLDDDSLIKAVFDATNDELVQKQLGLILAQQNSSYTVDNEDVQACISNVKLSENFKYLVGELNLLKPKVPEDVYKSHLETSIFASTSRLESAKQNLAAAFVSSFLNAGYGTEKLIDDEKWIYRTKGEGMLSTTASLGLVNLWDINEGLQKLDKFLYSDQPDVKAGALLGMGIATSSVHDSVEPALLILQDYVSTDTEQDAKLTAAAINGLGIAFAGSKNDEVLNLLSPLVSDPSVSLEIQALAALALGHIFVGTCNGDITSTILQALLEEDPLELTSKWIRFMSLGLGLLYMGKYDQIDDVLETIDAIEHPIVKTLKVLVTICAYAGTGNVLQIQQLLQMCTVKARDNEDDDDDDDDDDDDDDDEAEVDAAAEEADEDDDNEATGTESTTVEAENAESSAVKSSNDNADDGNNNDSQMEADEASNKSGKTSEASQENGEDDTYQGYCVLGLALIAMGEEIGQEMSLRHFDHLVHYGTSLIRRAVPLAMGLVSASNPEMSVYDTLSRYSHDQDLDVAYNAIFSMGLIGAGTNNARLAQLLRQLASYYINDQNGLFVTRIAQGLVHLGKGTLTLSPFTTDRQAMSKVSLASLLTVSIALLDPTSFILNDHSSLLFYLVPAMNPRMLVTVDSDLKPLKVNVRVGQAVDVVGQAGRPKTITGWVTHSTPVLLGYGERAELENDEYYALASSLEGVVILKKNPDYMDVDA
;
A
#
# COMPACT_ATOMS: atom_id res chain seq x y z
N MET A 1 48.21 21.94 32.17
CA MET A 1 48.11 23.40 32.33
C MET A 1 46.97 23.85 31.46
N THR A 2 45.78 23.93 32.12
CA THR A 2 44.90 25.11 32.24
C THR A 2 44.39 25.66 30.91
N ASN A 3 43.12 25.57 30.55
CA ASN A 3 42.04 26.34 31.17
C ASN A 3 40.66 25.84 30.69
N GLU A 4 39.79 25.64 31.64
CA GLU A 4 38.37 25.58 31.52
C GLU A 4 37.77 26.89 30.98
N LYS A 5 36.75 26.77 30.12
CA LYS A 5 35.71 27.78 30.03
C LYS A 5 34.38 27.11 29.74
N GLU A 6 33.50 27.26 30.69
CA GLU A 6 32.10 26.93 30.75
C GLU A 6 31.30 27.34 29.51
N ARG A 7 30.46 26.45 29.03
CA ARG A 7 29.30 26.77 28.20
C ARG A 7 28.04 26.28 28.90
N SER A 8 27.27 27.23 29.35
CA SER A 8 25.91 27.06 29.84
C SER A 8 25.00 26.47 28.77
N VAL A 9 24.40 25.32 29.09
CA VAL A 9 23.35 24.67 28.28
C VAL A 9 22.03 25.31 28.67
N ALA A 10 21.38 25.97 27.71
CA ALA A 10 20.00 26.39 27.85
C ALA A 10 19.11 25.18 27.63
N LYS A 11 18.29 24.83 28.59
CA LYS A 11 17.19 23.90 28.50
C LYS A 11 16.09 24.54 27.64
N GLN A 12 15.73 23.90 26.56
CA GLN A 12 14.48 24.18 25.84
C GLN A 12 13.40 23.29 26.43
N ASP A 13 12.37 23.93 26.93
CA ASP A 13 11.16 23.31 27.45
C ASP A 13 10.29 22.79 26.31
N ALA A 14 9.85 21.57 26.47
CA ALA A 14 8.89 20.90 25.59
C ALA A 14 7.50 21.58 25.73
N VAL A 15 6.94 21.99 24.61
CA VAL A 15 5.57 22.50 24.51
C VAL A 15 4.62 21.32 24.42
N GLY A 16 3.83 21.11 25.48
CA GLY A 16 2.78 20.11 25.55
C GLY A 16 1.51 20.58 24.86
N LEU A 17 0.85 19.65 24.20
CA LEU A 17 -0.46 19.76 23.58
C LEU A 17 -1.56 20.14 24.59
N PRO A 18 -2.55 20.96 24.23
CA PRO A 18 -3.61 21.37 25.16
C PRO A 18 -4.72 20.32 25.27
N ALA A 19 -4.99 19.95 26.51
CA ALA A 19 -6.09 19.09 26.90
C ALA A 19 -7.47 19.80 26.83
N LYS A 20 -8.47 19.02 26.48
CA LYS A 20 -9.89 19.38 26.37
C LYS A 20 -10.43 20.19 27.55
N SER A 21 -11.02 21.35 27.28
CA SER A 21 -11.70 22.17 28.28
C SER A 21 -13.09 21.64 28.64
N LYS A 22 -13.32 21.45 29.93
CA LYS A 22 -14.64 21.25 30.54
C LYS A 22 -15.41 22.57 30.58
N LYS A 23 -16.68 22.53 30.18
CA LYS A 23 -17.63 23.63 30.32
C LYS A 23 -17.83 23.98 31.79
N GLU A 24 -17.45 25.16 32.20
CA GLU A 24 -17.93 25.80 33.44
C GLU A 24 -18.95 26.89 33.14
N LYS A 25 -20.04 26.84 33.90
CA LYS A 25 -21.11 27.83 33.89
C LYS A 25 -20.73 29.10 34.58
N GLY A 26 -20.92 30.19 33.91
CA GLY A 26 -21.30 31.48 34.40
C GLY A 26 -20.53 32.13 35.52
N LYS A 27 -19.59 33.02 35.17
CA LYS A 27 -19.23 34.18 36.00
C LYS A 27 -19.20 35.42 35.12
N LYS A 28 -19.80 36.51 35.65
CA LYS A 28 -19.88 37.80 35.06
C LYS A 28 -18.52 38.31 34.56
N ALA A 29 -18.49 38.80 33.35
CA ALA A 29 -17.35 39.47 32.76
C ALA A 29 -16.92 40.68 33.61
N LEU A 30 -15.67 40.65 34.09
CA LEU A 30 -14.92 41.84 34.51
C LEU A 30 -14.45 42.59 33.25
N PRO A 31 -14.34 43.90 33.26
CA PRO A 31 -13.86 44.64 32.09
C PRO A 31 -12.43 44.16 31.73
N LYS A 32 -12.20 43.97 30.45
CA LYS A 32 -10.85 43.74 29.90
C LYS A 32 -9.97 44.90 30.30
N GLU A 33 -8.88 44.64 30.99
CA GLU A 33 -7.78 45.58 31.16
C GLU A 33 -7.37 46.06 29.76
N GLU A 34 -7.52 47.35 29.49
CA GLU A 34 -6.96 48.00 28.32
C GLU A 34 -5.44 47.88 28.44
N GLU A 35 -4.79 47.16 27.54
CA GLU A 35 -3.33 47.14 27.41
C GLU A 35 -2.90 48.61 27.26
N GLU A 36 -2.08 49.11 28.20
CA GLU A 36 -1.49 50.44 28.09
C GLU A 36 -0.65 50.50 26.82
N LEU A 37 -1.17 51.18 25.80
CA LEU A 37 -0.48 51.39 24.53
C LEU A 37 0.78 52.23 24.81
N SER A 38 1.89 51.88 24.17
CA SER A 38 3.11 52.66 24.21
C SER A 38 2.88 54.05 23.59
N ASP A 39 3.69 55.04 24.00
CA ASP A 39 3.58 56.41 23.44
C ASP A 39 3.73 56.40 21.90
N GLU A 40 4.54 55.52 21.34
CA GLU A 40 4.71 55.31 19.90
C GLU A 40 3.45 54.77 19.24
N ASP A 41 2.74 53.86 19.91
CA ASP A 41 1.49 53.26 19.43
C ASP A 41 0.34 54.28 19.44
N LEU A 42 0.30 55.12 20.48
CA LEU A 42 -0.66 56.21 20.55
C LEU A 42 -0.44 57.24 19.44
N GLN A 43 0.83 57.54 19.12
CA GLN A 43 1.16 58.44 18.03
C GLN A 43 0.78 57.80 16.67
N LEU A 44 1.12 56.54 16.43
CA LEU A 44 0.72 55.83 15.22
C LEU A 44 -0.79 55.77 15.05
N LYS A 45 -1.54 55.49 16.10
CA LYS A 45 -3.00 55.52 16.08
C LYS A 45 -3.53 56.94 15.72
N SER A 46 -2.99 57.97 16.35
CA SER A 46 -3.38 59.38 16.07
C SER A 46 -3.07 59.76 14.63
N ASP A 47 -1.94 59.32 14.07
CA ASP A 47 -1.54 59.59 12.69
C ASP A 47 -2.47 58.87 11.70
N LEU A 48 -2.85 57.60 12.00
CA LEU A 48 -3.81 56.85 11.16
C LEU A 48 -5.21 57.46 11.23
N ASP A 49 -5.70 57.81 12.42
CA ASP A 49 -7.01 58.47 12.57
C ASP A 49 -7.07 59.81 11.77
N MET A 50 -5.98 60.60 11.83
CA MET A 50 -5.87 61.83 11.05
C MET A 50 -5.87 61.57 9.53
N LEU A 51 -5.24 60.51 9.05
CA LEU A 51 -5.25 60.12 7.65
C LEU A 51 -6.68 59.75 7.20
N VAL A 52 -7.41 59.01 8.04
CA VAL A 52 -8.81 58.64 7.76
C VAL A 52 -9.70 59.90 7.73
N GLU A 53 -9.56 60.83 8.67
CA GLU A 53 -10.27 62.08 8.68
C GLU A 53 -10.01 62.92 7.42
N ARG A 54 -8.77 62.96 6.90
CA ARG A 54 -8.42 63.62 5.63
C ARG A 54 -9.13 62.99 4.42
N LEU A 55 -9.25 61.65 4.41
CA LEU A 55 -9.98 60.95 3.36
C LEU A 55 -11.48 61.20 3.43
N LEU A 56 -12.05 61.34 4.61
CA LEU A 56 -13.45 61.68 4.83
C LEU A 56 -13.78 63.17 4.53
N GLY A 57 -12.75 64.04 4.49
CA GLY A 57 -12.87 65.42 4.14
C GLY A 57 -13.10 65.67 2.66
N SER A 58 -13.38 66.92 2.29
CA SER A 58 -13.72 67.29 0.89
C SER A 58 -12.53 67.75 0.04
N GLN A 59 -11.27 67.65 0.52
CA GLN A 59 -10.08 68.15 -0.15
C GLN A 59 -9.41 67.10 -1.00
N LEU A 60 -9.64 67.04 -2.30
CA LEU A 60 -9.12 66.07 -3.24
C LEU A 60 -7.59 65.97 -3.31
N ASP A 61 -6.87 67.10 -3.08
CA ASP A 61 -5.41 67.16 -3.15
C ASP A 61 -4.73 66.33 -2.02
N LEU A 62 -5.46 66.04 -0.96
CA LEU A 62 -4.94 65.30 0.19
C LEU A 62 -5.17 63.77 0.08
N TYR A 63 -5.98 63.32 -0.86
CA TYR A 63 -6.36 61.89 -0.96
C TYR A 63 -5.17 61.00 -1.36
N ALA A 64 -4.43 61.34 -2.42
CA ALA A 64 -3.30 60.55 -2.87
C ALA A 64 -2.20 60.45 -1.83
N PRO A 65 -1.74 61.57 -1.20
CA PRO A 65 -0.71 61.47 -0.13
C PRO A 65 -1.18 60.68 1.08
N SER A 66 -2.48 60.78 1.46
CA SER A 66 -3.01 60.04 2.61
C SER A 66 -3.07 58.53 2.33
N LEU A 67 -3.52 58.11 1.16
CA LEU A 67 -3.52 56.68 0.75
C LEU A 67 -2.13 56.09 0.66
N GLU A 68 -1.15 56.83 0.12
CA GLU A 68 0.26 56.40 0.07
C GLU A 68 0.89 56.29 1.45
N SER A 69 0.55 57.22 2.35
CA SER A 69 1.05 57.12 3.75
C SER A 69 0.46 55.95 4.51
N MET A 70 -0.86 55.71 4.34
CA MET A 70 -1.51 54.51 4.90
C MET A 70 -0.87 53.24 4.38
N LYS A 71 -0.69 53.12 3.07
CA LYS A 71 -0.02 51.99 2.42
C LYS A 71 1.35 51.77 2.96
N LYS A 72 2.14 52.85 3.17
CA LYS A 72 3.48 52.77 3.73
C LYS A 72 3.47 52.28 5.20
N PHE A 73 2.62 52.79 6.05
CA PHE A 73 2.51 52.36 7.47
C PHE A 73 2.15 50.88 7.57
N ILE A 74 1.23 50.42 6.77
CA ILE A 74 0.84 48.99 6.75
C ILE A 74 2.01 48.11 6.27
N ARG A 75 2.68 48.48 5.17
CA ARG A 75 3.81 47.72 4.60
C ARG A 75 5.02 47.63 5.50
N GLU A 76 5.38 48.72 6.20
CA GLU A 76 6.51 48.74 7.13
C GLU A 76 6.25 47.85 8.36
N SER A 77 4.99 47.62 8.71
CA SER A 77 4.59 46.79 9.84
C SER A 77 4.34 45.33 9.51
N THR A 78 4.08 44.98 8.24
CA THR A 78 3.78 43.59 7.82
C THR A 78 5.04 42.71 7.65
N SER A 79 6.23 43.28 7.76
CA SER A 79 7.49 42.54 7.55
C SER A 79 7.90 41.63 8.72
N SER A 80 7.15 41.57 9.84
CA SER A 80 7.48 40.76 11.03
C SER A 80 6.18 40.21 11.66
N MET A 81 5.71 39.07 11.18
CA MET A 81 4.38 38.53 11.52
C MET A 81 4.41 37.37 12.53
N THR A 82 4.22 37.69 13.80
CA THR A 82 3.72 36.77 14.84
C THR A 82 2.39 37.24 15.46
N ALA A 83 1.88 38.41 15.09
CA ALA A 83 0.58 38.97 15.55
C ALA A 83 0.03 39.91 14.49
N VAL A 84 -1.29 40.18 14.52
CA VAL A 84 -1.93 41.17 13.62
C VAL A 84 -1.18 42.51 13.71
N PRO A 85 -0.68 43.07 12.60
CA PRO A 85 0.05 44.31 12.56
C PRO A 85 -0.75 45.48 13.22
N LYS A 86 -0.09 46.25 14.07
CA LYS A 86 -0.76 47.34 14.79
C LYS A 86 -1.54 48.34 13.93
N PRO A 87 -1.03 48.75 12.73
CA PRO A 87 -1.81 49.63 11.85
C PRO A 87 -3.12 49.00 11.41
N LEU A 88 -3.16 47.71 11.12
CA LEU A 88 -4.41 47.00 10.75
C LEU A 88 -5.39 46.97 11.93
N LYS A 89 -4.87 46.70 13.15
CA LYS A 89 -5.68 46.71 14.36
C LYS A 89 -6.32 48.11 14.61
N PHE A 90 -5.58 49.20 14.35
CA PHE A 90 -6.09 50.56 14.50
C PHE A 90 -6.99 51.01 13.38
N LEU A 91 -6.80 50.54 12.15
CA LEU A 91 -7.66 50.85 11.01
C LEU A 91 -8.97 50.05 10.96
N ARG A 92 -8.99 48.91 11.67
CA ARG A 92 -10.18 48.04 11.72
C ARG A 92 -11.49 48.75 12.06
N PRO A 93 -11.59 49.64 13.08
CA PRO A 93 -12.82 50.37 13.42
C PRO A 93 -13.32 51.29 12.31
N HIS A 94 -12.42 51.74 11.44
CA HIS A 94 -12.73 52.64 10.33
C HIS A 94 -13.19 51.96 9.03
N TYR A 95 -13.09 50.63 8.98
CA TYR A 95 -13.41 49.84 7.77
C TYR A 95 -14.79 50.15 7.20
N PRO A 96 -15.91 50.16 7.96
CA PRO A 96 -17.22 50.45 7.40
C PRO A 96 -17.32 51.86 6.82
N ALA A 97 -16.63 52.85 7.44
CA ALA A 97 -16.63 54.23 6.96
C ALA A 97 -15.82 54.38 5.66
N LEU A 98 -14.71 53.63 5.52
CA LEU A 98 -13.89 53.62 4.31
C LEU A 98 -14.63 52.90 3.16
N VAL A 99 -15.37 51.83 3.43
CA VAL A 99 -16.25 51.16 2.44
C VAL A 99 -17.36 52.11 1.96
N ALA A 100 -17.99 52.86 2.87
CA ALA A 100 -19.01 53.87 2.49
C ALA A 100 -18.42 55.02 1.67
N LEU A 101 -17.13 55.35 1.90
CA LEU A 101 -16.41 56.37 1.14
C LEU A 101 -16.12 55.89 -0.29
N MET A 102 -15.73 54.63 -0.46
CA MET A 102 -15.50 53.99 -1.75
C MET A 102 -16.71 54.12 -2.69
N GLN A 103 -17.90 53.99 -2.16
CA GLN A 103 -19.16 54.14 -2.93
C GLN A 103 -19.46 55.58 -3.37
N LYS A 104 -18.92 56.57 -2.65
CA LYS A 104 -19.18 58.01 -2.91
C LYS A 104 -18.19 58.62 -3.89
N TRP A 105 -17.03 58.02 -4.10
CA TRP A 105 -16.02 58.61 -4.98
C TRP A 105 -16.34 58.34 -6.44
N ASP A 106 -16.07 59.34 -7.33
CA ASP A 106 -16.25 59.23 -8.78
C ASP A 106 -14.92 58.93 -9.51
N ASN A 107 -13.77 59.17 -8.89
CA ASN A 107 -12.45 59.01 -9.49
C ASN A 107 -11.93 57.56 -9.36
N ASP A 108 -11.81 56.90 -10.50
CA ASP A 108 -11.41 55.47 -10.57
C ASP A 108 -9.99 55.21 -10.05
N GLU A 109 -9.04 56.15 -10.17
CA GLU A 109 -7.68 55.96 -9.67
C GLU A 109 -7.67 55.97 -8.13
N TYR A 110 -8.39 56.82 -7.47
CA TYR A 110 -8.49 56.81 -6.01
C TYR A 110 -9.25 55.58 -5.49
N LYS A 111 -10.28 55.17 -6.21
CA LYS A 111 -11.01 53.95 -5.90
C LYS A 111 -10.09 52.72 -5.91
N ARG A 112 -9.25 52.57 -6.94
CA ARG A 112 -8.30 51.45 -7.03
C ARG A 112 -7.30 51.46 -5.89
N LYS A 113 -6.71 52.60 -5.56
CA LYS A 113 -5.78 52.72 -4.43
C LYS A 113 -6.43 52.47 -3.09
N LEU A 114 -7.69 52.89 -2.89
CA LEU A 114 -8.43 52.57 -1.68
C LEU A 114 -8.84 51.11 -1.61
N SER A 115 -9.26 50.51 -2.73
CA SER A 115 -9.59 49.09 -2.79
C SER A 115 -8.41 48.19 -2.40
N ASP A 116 -7.19 48.54 -2.81
CA ASP A 116 -5.96 47.82 -2.43
C ASP A 116 -5.77 47.85 -0.89
N ILE A 117 -6.03 48.95 -0.22
CA ILE A 117 -5.98 49.07 1.24
C ILE A 117 -7.18 48.38 1.92
N LEU A 118 -8.38 48.45 1.35
CA LEU A 118 -9.56 47.79 1.88
C LEU A 118 -9.44 46.29 1.81
N SER A 119 -8.78 45.73 0.80
CA SER A 119 -8.52 44.30 0.65
C SER A 119 -7.72 43.75 1.83
N ILE A 120 -6.65 44.43 2.26
CA ILE A 120 -5.85 43.95 3.40
C ILE A 120 -6.55 44.20 4.75
N ILE A 121 -7.37 45.28 4.88
CA ILE A 121 -8.15 45.47 6.11
C ILE A 121 -9.28 44.44 6.17
N GLY A 122 -9.90 44.07 5.04
CA GLY A 122 -10.96 43.08 4.89
C GLY A 122 -10.54 41.74 5.49
N MET A 123 -9.29 41.33 5.31
CA MET A 123 -8.72 40.13 5.94
C MET A 123 -8.95 40.07 7.46
N THR A 124 -8.98 41.20 8.15
CA THR A 124 -9.18 41.24 9.60
C THR A 124 -10.63 41.08 10.05
N TYR A 125 -11.58 41.10 9.11
CA TYR A 125 -13.03 40.99 9.35
C TYR A 125 -13.61 39.63 8.95
N SER A 126 -13.03 38.90 8.00
CA SER A 126 -13.58 37.70 7.42
C SER A 126 -13.89 36.61 8.48
N ASP A 127 -13.08 36.49 9.53
CA ASP A 127 -13.21 35.44 10.52
C ASP A 127 -14.11 35.77 11.73
N THR A 128 -14.46 37.04 11.97
CA THR A 128 -14.98 37.40 13.28
C THR A 128 -16.35 38.08 13.31
N ASP A 129 -16.80 38.72 12.22
CA ASP A 129 -17.91 39.68 12.29
C ASP A 129 -19.16 39.33 11.46
N GLY A 130 -19.26 38.09 10.95
CA GLY A 130 -20.48 37.56 10.33
C GLY A 130 -20.48 37.53 8.80
N PRO A 131 -21.49 36.90 8.20
CA PRO A 131 -21.53 36.57 6.76
C PRO A 131 -21.54 37.77 5.79
N GLN A 132 -21.68 39.00 6.30
CA GLN A 132 -21.67 40.21 5.47
C GLN A 132 -20.27 40.62 4.98
N TYR A 133 -19.20 40.04 5.56
CA TYR A 133 -17.80 40.36 5.21
C TYR A 133 -17.10 39.19 4.51
N TYR A 134 -17.86 38.18 4.17
CA TYR A 134 -17.37 37.00 3.46
C TYR A 134 -16.89 37.39 2.05
N LEU A 135 -15.70 36.94 1.65
CA LEU A 135 -15.03 37.25 0.38
C LEU A 135 -14.75 38.77 0.13
N ASP A 136 -14.80 39.62 1.17
CA ASP A 136 -14.54 41.03 1.00
C ASP A 136 -13.09 41.36 0.59
N SER A 137 -12.12 40.60 1.07
CA SER A 137 -10.71 40.78 0.71
C SER A 137 -10.50 40.56 -0.79
N LEU A 138 -11.03 39.49 -1.32
CA LEU A 138 -10.98 39.12 -2.75
C LEU A 138 -11.75 40.15 -3.60
N ARG A 139 -12.95 40.54 -3.16
CA ARG A 139 -13.80 41.54 -3.86
C ARG A 139 -13.06 42.86 -4.06
N TRP A 140 -12.42 43.38 -3.03
CA TRP A 140 -11.68 44.63 -3.14
C TRP A 140 -10.41 44.46 -3.95
N ARG A 141 -9.76 43.29 -3.86
CA ARG A 141 -8.58 43.00 -4.65
C ARG A 141 -8.86 43.02 -6.14
N LEU A 142 -9.89 42.34 -6.59
CA LEU A 142 -10.30 42.36 -8.01
C LEU A 142 -10.67 43.75 -8.54
N GLN A 143 -11.16 44.65 -7.66
CA GLN A 143 -11.46 46.05 -8.03
C GLN A 143 -10.19 46.95 -8.07
N SER A 144 -9.07 46.52 -7.43
CA SER A 144 -7.89 47.39 -7.38
C SER A 144 -7.09 47.24 -8.65
N ASN A 145 -6.53 46.54 -9.23
CA ASN A 145 -5.81 46.23 -10.47
C ASN A 145 -4.98 44.97 -10.28
N VAL A 146 -5.23 43.98 -11.12
CA VAL A 146 -4.69 42.63 -10.91
C VAL A 146 -3.15 42.60 -11.08
N ASP A 147 -2.57 43.49 -11.85
CA ASP A 147 -1.19 43.33 -12.37
C ASP A 147 -0.07 43.89 -11.50
N SER A 148 -0.31 44.56 -10.41
CA SER A 148 0.79 45.18 -9.65
C SER A 148 0.63 45.04 -8.16
N THR A 149 1.68 44.52 -7.51
CA THR A 149 1.92 44.69 -6.07
C THR A 149 1.19 43.72 -5.11
N VAL A 150 0.63 42.62 -5.57
CA VAL A 150 -0.03 41.64 -4.68
C VAL A 150 0.93 41.14 -3.57
N GLY A 151 2.18 40.86 -3.93
CA GLY A 151 3.22 40.41 -2.99
C GLY A 151 3.71 41.45 -1.99
N GLU A 152 3.39 42.76 -2.16
CA GLU A 152 3.85 43.83 -1.27
C GLU A 152 3.20 43.79 0.12
N TRP A 153 2.08 43.10 0.26
CA TRP A 153 1.31 43.03 1.50
C TRP A 153 1.74 41.87 2.44
N GLY A 154 2.65 41.02 1.99
CA GLY A 154 3.21 39.94 2.78
C GLY A 154 2.52 38.60 2.59
N HIS A 155 3.15 37.53 3.11
CA HIS A 155 2.77 36.15 2.89
C HIS A 155 1.38 35.80 3.46
N GLU A 156 1.06 36.23 4.67
CA GLU A 156 -0.22 35.91 5.33
C GLU A 156 -1.44 36.48 4.61
N TYR A 157 -1.28 37.67 4.04
CA TYR A 157 -2.35 38.24 3.23
C TYR A 157 -2.62 37.40 1.98
N LEU A 158 -1.57 36.90 1.32
CA LEU A 158 -1.70 36.09 0.13
C LEU A 158 -2.28 34.72 0.44
N ARG A 159 -1.91 34.16 1.59
CA ARG A 159 -2.48 32.90 2.08
C ARG A 159 -3.99 33.04 2.35
N HIS A 160 -4.40 34.10 3.00
CA HIS A 160 -5.82 34.40 3.22
C HIS A 160 -6.57 34.61 1.90
N LEU A 161 -5.96 35.37 0.98
CA LEU A 161 -6.55 35.61 -0.32
C LEU A 161 -6.68 34.33 -1.16
N ALA A 162 -5.73 33.40 -1.05
CA ALA A 162 -5.79 32.10 -1.68
C ALA A 162 -6.99 31.26 -1.21
N LEU A 163 -7.27 31.28 0.10
CA LEU A 163 -8.46 30.61 0.67
C LEU A 163 -9.76 31.23 0.14
N GLU A 164 -9.87 32.57 0.13
CA GLU A 164 -11.08 33.25 -0.43
C GLU A 164 -11.24 32.98 -1.94
N ILE A 165 -10.15 32.76 -2.69
CA ILE A 165 -10.21 32.39 -4.11
C ILE A 165 -10.76 30.98 -4.29
N GLY A 166 -10.33 30.02 -3.48
CA GLY A 166 -10.85 28.65 -3.47
C GLY A 166 -12.35 28.65 -3.22
N ASP A 167 -12.79 29.28 -2.12
CA ASP A 167 -14.21 29.40 -1.78
C ASP A 167 -15.03 30.04 -2.92
N ALA A 168 -14.52 31.13 -3.50
CA ALA A 168 -15.22 31.83 -4.61
C ALA A 168 -15.26 30.99 -5.89
N TYR A 169 -14.23 30.17 -6.15
CA TYR A 169 -14.20 29.30 -7.31
C TYR A 169 -15.25 28.20 -7.19
N HIS A 170 -15.32 27.51 -6.08
CA HIS A 170 -16.32 26.49 -5.82
C HIS A 170 -17.75 27.04 -5.92
N GLU A 171 -18.04 28.16 -5.28
CA GLU A 171 -19.37 28.80 -5.39
C GLU A 171 -19.77 29.14 -6.86
N THR A 172 -18.80 29.59 -7.67
CA THR A 172 -19.09 29.95 -9.09
C THR A 172 -19.23 28.76 -10.01
N VAL A 173 -18.62 27.62 -9.69
CA VAL A 173 -18.76 26.34 -10.44
C VAL A 173 -20.09 25.69 -10.08
N ASP A 174 -20.41 25.56 -8.79
CA ASP A 174 -21.70 25.00 -8.32
C ASP A 174 -22.91 25.74 -8.87
N GLU A 175 -22.84 27.09 -9.00
CA GLU A 175 -23.90 27.89 -9.63
C GLU A 175 -24.08 27.57 -11.13
N LYS A 176 -23.02 27.34 -11.88
CA LYS A 176 -23.07 26.96 -13.29
C LYS A 176 -23.67 25.59 -13.51
N ASP A 177 -23.26 24.61 -12.72
CA ASP A 177 -23.77 23.24 -12.82
C ASP A 177 -25.25 23.16 -12.48
N THR A 178 -25.69 23.92 -11.48
CA THR A 178 -27.13 24.04 -11.16
C THR A 178 -27.93 24.78 -12.26
N GLU A 179 -27.33 25.77 -12.95
CA GLU A 179 -27.97 26.45 -14.11
C GLU A 179 -28.04 25.57 -15.36
N GLU A 180 -26.99 24.74 -15.63
CA GLU A 180 -26.97 23.81 -16.77
C GLU A 180 -27.93 22.65 -16.55
N ALA A 181 -28.00 22.08 -15.35
CA ALA A 181 -28.96 21.05 -14.96
C ALA A 181 -30.42 21.56 -15.09
N SER A 182 -30.66 22.84 -14.80
CA SER A 182 -31.98 23.47 -14.95
C SER A 182 -32.37 23.76 -16.42
N LYS A 183 -31.38 23.86 -17.33
CA LYS A 183 -31.57 24.11 -18.76
C LYS A 183 -31.74 22.82 -19.58
N SER A 184 -31.25 21.72 -19.12
CA SER A 184 -31.31 20.41 -19.77
C SER A 184 -32.50 19.55 -19.34
N GLY A 185 -33.68 20.12 -19.16
CA GLY A 185 -34.92 19.42 -18.79
C GLY A 185 -35.22 18.16 -19.63
N THR A 186 -34.48 17.10 -19.41
CA THR A 186 -34.79 15.75 -19.91
C THR A 186 -34.52 14.79 -18.75
N THR A 187 -35.59 14.21 -18.25
CA THR A 187 -35.62 13.12 -17.27
C THR A 187 -34.67 12.02 -17.65
N ASN A 188 -33.55 11.94 -16.88
CA ASN A 188 -32.90 10.68 -16.63
C ASN A 188 -32.58 10.64 -15.14
N GLN A 189 -33.04 9.59 -14.51
CA GLN A 189 -32.83 9.29 -13.11
C GLN A 189 -31.32 9.15 -12.87
N ALA A 190 -30.75 10.12 -12.21
CA ALA A 190 -29.37 10.05 -11.75
C ALA A 190 -29.31 9.23 -10.47
N VAL A 191 -28.38 8.34 -10.46
CA VAL A 191 -27.92 7.50 -9.34
C VAL A 191 -27.46 8.41 -8.20
N GLY A 192 -27.86 8.04 -6.99
CA GLY A 192 -27.86 8.85 -5.81
C GLY A 192 -26.52 9.35 -5.31
N SER A 193 -26.47 10.61 -5.07
CA SER A 193 -25.61 11.23 -4.06
C SER A 193 -26.26 11.04 -2.69
N VAL A 194 -25.52 10.45 -1.77
CA VAL A 194 -25.96 10.19 -0.40
C VAL A 194 -26.06 11.51 0.36
N GLN A 195 -27.25 12.08 0.41
CA GLN A 195 -27.58 13.10 1.39
C GLN A 195 -27.94 12.43 2.72
N GLY A 196 -27.24 12.86 3.77
CA GLY A 196 -27.52 12.46 5.14
C GLY A 196 -28.98 12.70 5.53
N GLY A 197 -29.60 11.63 6.07
CA GLY A 197 -30.99 11.60 6.45
C GLY A 197 -31.36 12.69 7.47
N LYS A 198 -32.31 13.51 7.13
CA LYS A 198 -33.13 14.23 8.09
C LYS A 198 -34.41 13.42 8.30
N GLU A 199 -34.57 12.89 9.49
CA GLU A 199 -35.84 12.34 9.97
C GLU A 199 -36.92 13.43 9.95
N GLU A 200 -37.92 13.26 9.12
CA GLU A 200 -39.19 14.00 9.24
C GLU A 200 -40.03 13.36 10.36
N LYS A 201 -40.11 14.02 11.50
CA LYS A 201 -41.19 13.81 12.47
C LYS A 201 -42.27 14.81 12.17
N GLU A 202 -43.40 14.34 11.66
CA GLU A 202 -44.67 15.04 11.74
C GLU A 202 -45.07 15.22 13.21
N ALA A 203 -45.23 16.46 13.63
CA ALA A 203 -45.98 16.78 14.86
C ALA A 203 -46.61 18.16 14.70
N ASP A 204 -47.89 18.10 14.82
CA ASP A 204 -48.99 19.05 15.08
C ASP A 204 -48.67 20.55 15.24
N ALA A 205 -49.52 21.28 14.57
CA ALA A 205 -49.71 22.73 14.66
C ALA A 205 -50.11 23.22 16.04
N HIS A 206 -49.34 24.16 16.60
CA HIS A 206 -49.94 25.31 17.32
C HIS A 206 -49.05 26.53 17.20
N ALA A 207 -49.73 27.58 16.83
CA ALA A 207 -49.20 28.94 16.52
C ALA A 207 -48.54 29.58 17.73
N ASP A 208 -47.33 30.16 17.52
CA ASP A 208 -46.94 31.45 18.14
C ASP A 208 -46.03 32.23 17.23
N ALA A 209 -46.51 33.31 16.72
CA ALA A 209 -45.79 34.28 15.92
C ALA A 209 -44.86 35.07 16.85
N LYS A 210 -43.51 34.91 16.64
CA LYS A 210 -42.51 35.90 17.07
C LYS A 210 -41.36 35.90 16.10
N ASP A 211 -41.26 37.04 15.42
CA ASP A 211 -40.08 37.67 14.84
C ASP A 211 -38.93 36.73 14.36
N SER A 212 -39.10 36.17 13.20
CA SER A 212 -37.99 35.75 12.37
C SER A 212 -37.42 37.00 11.70
N LYS A 213 -36.26 37.47 12.14
CA LYS A 213 -35.42 38.39 11.34
C LYS A 213 -35.15 37.69 10.02
N PRO A 214 -35.31 38.39 8.86
CA PRO A 214 -34.90 37.83 7.59
C PRO A 214 -33.41 37.53 7.65
N GLU A 215 -33.03 36.28 7.37
CA GLU A 215 -31.65 35.94 7.09
C GLU A 215 -31.13 36.88 6.00
N PRO A 216 -29.96 37.51 6.18
CA PRO A 216 -29.40 38.38 5.18
C PRO A 216 -29.18 37.53 3.92
N LYS A 217 -29.87 37.84 2.85
CA LYS A 217 -29.57 37.29 1.52
C LYS A 217 -28.15 37.72 1.19
N ILE A 218 -27.23 36.79 1.19
CA ILE A 218 -25.89 36.99 0.69
C ILE A 218 -26.05 37.44 -0.77
N VAL A 219 -25.67 38.65 -1.09
CA VAL A 219 -25.65 39.13 -2.46
C VAL A 219 -24.37 38.57 -3.08
N HIS A 220 -24.46 37.41 -3.69
CA HIS A 220 -23.39 36.88 -4.48
C HIS A 220 -23.13 37.80 -5.68
N LEU A 221 -21.91 38.33 -5.74
CA LEU A 221 -21.42 39.00 -6.94
C LEU A 221 -20.84 37.91 -7.82
N PRO A 222 -21.24 37.74 -9.08
CA PRO A 222 -20.67 36.74 -9.95
C PRO A 222 -19.20 37.10 -10.23
N PHE A 223 -18.28 36.36 -9.61
CA PHE A 223 -16.88 36.45 -9.95
C PHE A 223 -16.67 35.80 -11.32
N LYS A 224 -15.75 36.35 -12.12
CA LYS A 224 -15.38 35.72 -13.37
C LYS A 224 -14.23 34.72 -13.11
N VAL A 225 -14.46 33.49 -13.45
CA VAL A 225 -13.47 32.39 -13.28
C VAL A 225 -12.11 32.78 -13.88
N ASP A 226 -12.08 33.41 -15.06
CA ASP A 226 -10.83 33.84 -15.69
C ASP A 226 -10.04 34.86 -14.86
N GLU A 227 -10.75 35.80 -14.16
CA GLU A 227 -10.10 36.79 -13.30
C GLU A 227 -9.53 36.11 -12.03
N LEU A 228 -10.24 35.13 -11.46
CA LEU A 228 -9.77 34.32 -10.35
C LEU A 228 -8.51 33.54 -10.72
N ILE A 229 -8.53 32.85 -11.85
CA ILE A 229 -7.37 32.08 -12.34
C ILE A 229 -6.17 32.99 -12.60
N GLN A 230 -6.35 34.17 -13.19
CA GLN A 230 -5.24 35.11 -13.41
C GLN A 230 -4.61 35.59 -12.10
N LEU A 231 -5.45 35.94 -11.12
CA LEU A 231 -4.95 36.33 -9.79
C LEU A 231 -4.22 35.18 -9.10
N SER A 232 -4.76 33.97 -9.18
CA SER A 232 -4.15 32.77 -8.62
C SER A 232 -2.76 32.49 -9.21
N MET A 233 -2.58 32.63 -10.51
CA MET A 233 -1.27 32.45 -11.14
C MET A 233 -0.21 33.45 -10.63
N ILE A 234 -0.61 34.70 -10.34
CA ILE A 234 0.31 35.71 -9.75
C ILE A 234 0.68 35.31 -8.32
N ILE A 235 -0.27 34.80 -7.55
CA ILE A 235 -0.05 34.31 -6.17
C ILE A 235 0.86 33.10 -6.17
N VAL A 236 0.63 32.11 -7.05
CA VAL A 236 1.44 30.90 -7.22
C VAL A 236 2.91 31.27 -7.53
N GLU A 237 3.13 32.20 -8.46
CA GLU A 237 4.48 32.67 -8.79
C GLU A 237 5.18 33.30 -7.57
N TYR A 238 4.44 34.05 -6.76
CA TYR A 238 4.97 34.62 -5.52
C TYR A 238 5.31 33.53 -4.49
N PHE A 239 4.41 32.56 -4.26
CA PHE A 239 4.62 31.48 -3.31
C PHE A 239 5.88 30.66 -3.65
N LEU A 240 6.02 30.25 -4.92
CA LEU A 240 7.19 29.48 -5.36
C LEU A 240 8.51 30.26 -5.17
N LYS A 241 8.52 31.60 -5.39
CA LYS A 241 9.69 32.45 -5.14
C LYS A 241 10.04 32.63 -3.66
N HIS A 242 9.13 32.32 -2.74
CA HIS A 242 9.27 32.52 -1.30
C HIS A 242 9.29 31.22 -0.51
N ASN A 243 9.55 30.08 -1.15
CA ASN A 243 9.59 28.72 -0.56
C ASN A 243 8.26 28.32 0.14
N ALA A 244 7.14 28.68 -0.44
CA ALA A 244 5.80 28.34 -0.02
C ALA A 244 5.14 27.42 -1.06
N GLU A 245 5.84 26.34 -1.39
CA GLU A 245 5.45 25.40 -2.44
C GLU A 245 4.12 24.71 -2.12
N THR A 246 3.86 24.43 -0.84
CA THR A 246 2.64 23.79 -0.37
C THR A 246 1.41 24.64 -0.68
N GLU A 247 1.45 25.93 -0.28
CA GLU A 247 0.34 26.85 -0.52
C GLU A 247 0.10 27.10 -2.01
N ALA A 248 1.16 26.99 -2.83
CA ALA A 248 1.01 27.11 -4.28
C ALA A 248 0.29 25.91 -4.89
N VAL A 249 0.61 24.68 -4.43
CA VAL A 249 -0.04 23.44 -4.90
C VAL A 249 -1.48 23.37 -4.39
N ASP A 250 -1.72 23.69 -3.11
CA ASP A 250 -3.06 23.70 -2.51
C ASP A 250 -3.99 24.67 -3.23
N LEU A 251 -3.52 25.90 -3.53
CA LEU A 251 -4.32 26.86 -4.29
C LEU A 251 -4.67 26.34 -5.70
N LEU A 252 -3.74 25.66 -6.37
CA LEU A 252 -3.99 25.11 -7.70
C LEU A 252 -4.91 23.90 -7.67
N LEU A 253 -4.93 23.15 -6.58
CA LEU A 253 -5.90 22.09 -6.35
C LEU A 253 -7.31 22.67 -6.22
N GLU A 254 -7.49 23.64 -5.33
CA GLU A 254 -8.78 24.30 -5.08
C GLU A 254 -9.42 24.93 -6.33
N ILE A 255 -8.62 25.39 -7.29
CA ILE A 255 -9.11 25.95 -8.55
C ILE A 255 -9.01 25.00 -9.75
N GLU A 256 -8.69 23.70 -9.52
CA GLU A 256 -8.59 22.65 -10.56
C GLU A 256 -7.63 23.00 -11.71
N GLN A 257 -6.52 23.71 -11.43
CA GLN A 257 -5.58 24.18 -12.47
C GLN A 257 -4.14 23.70 -12.24
N ILE A 258 -3.98 22.52 -11.63
CA ILE A 258 -2.66 21.96 -11.30
C ILE A 258 -1.75 21.79 -12.52
N GLU A 259 -2.30 21.53 -13.69
CA GLU A 259 -1.57 21.33 -14.95
C GLU A 259 -0.77 22.57 -15.39
N ARG A 260 -1.04 23.74 -14.83
CA ARG A 260 -0.31 24.98 -15.14
C ARG A 260 0.97 25.14 -14.35
N LEU A 261 1.13 24.38 -13.25
CA LEU A 261 2.25 24.47 -12.33
C LEU A 261 3.64 24.27 -12.97
N PRO A 262 3.85 23.35 -13.93
CA PRO A 262 5.20 23.10 -14.52
C PRO A 262 5.85 24.33 -15.17
N LYS A 263 5.07 25.36 -15.51
CA LYS A 263 5.59 26.60 -16.14
C LYS A 263 6.28 27.53 -15.15
N TYR A 264 6.01 27.36 -13.85
CA TYR A 264 6.45 28.27 -12.78
C TYR A 264 7.51 27.62 -11.89
N VAL A 265 7.72 26.32 -12.02
CA VAL A 265 8.67 25.56 -11.19
C VAL A 265 10.06 25.65 -11.77
N ASP A 266 11.01 26.07 -10.92
CA ASP A 266 12.43 26.20 -11.26
C ASP A 266 13.24 24.97 -10.81
N HIS A 267 14.51 24.89 -11.26
CA HIS A 267 15.45 23.85 -10.87
C HIS A 267 15.69 23.77 -9.36
N ASP A 268 15.53 24.85 -8.61
CA ASP A 268 15.74 24.87 -7.15
C ASP A 268 14.51 24.44 -6.35
N THR A 269 13.32 24.50 -6.95
CA THR A 269 12.03 24.22 -6.28
C THR A 269 11.40 22.89 -6.69
N TYR A 270 11.77 22.32 -7.85
CA TYR A 270 11.12 21.13 -8.41
C TYR A 270 11.05 19.95 -7.43
N SER A 271 12.12 19.69 -6.69
CA SER A 271 12.17 18.52 -5.79
C SER A 271 11.16 18.67 -4.64
N ARG A 272 11.04 19.86 -4.05
CA ARG A 272 10.10 20.10 -2.95
C ARG A 272 8.65 20.08 -3.44
N VAL A 273 8.39 20.67 -4.61
CA VAL A 273 7.07 20.66 -5.25
C VAL A 273 6.65 19.22 -5.59
N CYS A 274 7.49 18.45 -6.27
CA CYS A 274 7.15 17.07 -6.64
C CYS A 274 6.96 16.17 -5.42
N ASN A 275 7.82 16.27 -4.40
CA ASN A 275 7.66 15.50 -3.18
C ASN A 275 6.33 15.80 -2.47
N TYR A 276 5.89 17.08 -2.50
CA TYR A 276 4.60 17.46 -1.93
C TYR A 276 3.44 16.92 -2.75
N ILE A 277 3.49 17.05 -4.08
CA ILE A 277 2.49 16.50 -5.00
C ILE A 277 2.34 14.98 -4.77
N GLU A 278 3.45 14.23 -4.75
CA GLU A 278 3.44 12.78 -4.53
C GLU A 278 2.85 12.38 -3.16
N ALA A 279 3.05 13.22 -2.13
CA ALA A 279 2.46 13.00 -0.81
C ALA A 279 0.95 13.32 -0.76
N CYS A 280 0.44 14.19 -1.63
CA CYS A 280 -0.99 14.51 -1.72
C CYS A 280 -1.78 13.45 -2.49
N VAL A 281 -1.17 12.77 -3.48
CA VAL A 281 -1.86 11.81 -4.36
C VAL A 281 -2.74 10.79 -3.63
N PRO A 282 -2.31 10.13 -2.54
CA PRO A 282 -3.14 9.16 -1.83
C PRO A 282 -4.39 9.76 -1.16
N LEU A 283 -4.43 11.08 -1.01
CA LEU A 283 -5.52 11.81 -0.34
C LEU A 283 -6.54 12.37 -1.33
N LEU A 284 -6.23 12.31 -2.63
CA LEU A 284 -7.05 12.88 -3.70
C LEU A 284 -8.01 11.84 -4.27
N ALA A 285 -9.19 12.32 -4.64
CA ALA A 285 -10.14 11.51 -5.39
C ALA A 285 -9.82 11.53 -6.89
N PRO A 286 -10.14 10.47 -7.64
CA PRO A 286 -10.09 10.53 -9.10
C PRO A 286 -11.03 11.62 -9.65
N PRO A 287 -10.62 12.38 -10.68
CA PRO A 287 -9.43 12.25 -11.53
C PRO A 287 -8.21 13.07 -11.06
N ASP A 288 -8.26 13.76 -9.95
CA ASP A 288 -7.24 14.71 -9.50
C ASP A 288 -5.92 14.02 -9.17
N ASP A 289 -5.97 12.80 -8.63
CA ASP A 289 -4.81 11.98 -8.35
C ASP A 289 -3.95 11.75 -9.60
N LEU A 290 -4.56 11.43 -10.74
CA LEU A 290 -3.88 11.26 -12.02
C LEU A 290 -3.33 12.59 -12.56
N ALA A 291 -4.09 13.69 -12.43
CA ALA A 291 -3.65 15.02 -12.84
C ALA A 291 -2.41 15.47 -12.06
N PHE A 292 -2.35 15.17 -10.76
CA PHE A 292 -1.21 15.43 -9.89
C PHE A 292 0.02 14.61 -10.32
N LEU A 293 -0.14 13.32 -10.58
CA LEU A 293 0.94 12.46 -11.07
C LEU A 293 1.48 12.92 -12.43
N HIS A 294 0.60 13.28 -13.38
CA HIS A 294 1.01 13.84 -14.68
C HIS A 294 1.76 15.17 -14.55
N THR A 295 1.33 16.00 -13.61
CA THR A 295 2.00 17.28 -13.34
C THR A 295 3.41 17.06 -12.78
N ALA A 296 3.56 16.18 -11.79
CA ALA A 296 4.85 15.82 -11.22
C ALA A 296 5.77 15.17 -12.28
N TYR A 297 5.24 14.26 -13.11
CA TYR A 297 5.94 13.67 -14.25
C TYR A 297 6.50 14.76 -15.18
N THR A 298 5.67 15.72 -15.56
CA THR A 298 6.06 16.82 -16.46
C THR A 298 7.14 17.70 -15.84
N ILE A 299 7.06 17.97 -14.53
CA ILE A 299 8.07 18.74 -13.80
C ILE A 299 9.42 18.01 -13.78
N TYR A 300 9.42 16.70 -13.46
CA TYR A 300 10.63 15.90 -13.46
C TYR A 300 11.25 15.80 -14.86
N LEU A 301 10.45 15.60 -15.89
CA LEU A 301 10.93 15.54 -17.28
C LEU A 301 11.57 16.86 -17.71
N ASN A 302 10.93 18.00 -17.41
CA ASN A 302 11.46 19.35 -17.74
C ASN A 302 12.78 19.65 -17.02
N ASN A 303 12.98 19.08 -15.82
CA ASN A 303 14.19 19.25 -15.02
C ASN A 303 15.23 18.13 -15.25
N ASN A 304 15.05 17.32 -16.30
CA ASN A 304 15.97 16.23 -16.69
C ASN A 304 16.19 15.17 -15.57
N GLN A 305 15.17 14.97 -14.73
CA GLN A 305 15.15 13.95 -13.66
C GLN A 305 14.49 12.69 -14.21
N LEU A 306 15.15 12.06 -15.19
CA LEU A 306 14.57 10.95 -15.96
C LEU A 306 14.23 9.71 -15.15
N PRO A 307 15.02 9.28 -14.13
CA PRO A 307 14.65 8.12 -13.30
C PRO A 307 13.36 8.35 -12.49
N GLN A 308 13.14 9.55 -11.95
CA GLN A 308 11.91 9.90 -11.23
C GLN A 308 10.72 9.99 -12.19
N ALA A 309 10.91 10.65 -13.35
CA ALA A 309 9.88 10.71 -14.38
C ALA A 309 9.46 9.30 -14.84
N LEU A 310 10.44 8.38 -15.03
CA LEU A 310 10.14 7.00 -15.39
C LEU A 310 9.32 6.27 -14.34
N ARG A 311 9.65 6.45 -13.05
CA ARG A 311 8.87 5.82 -11.97
C ARG A 311 7.42 6.29 -11.94
N LEU A 312 7.17 7.58 -12.18
CA LEU A 312 5.81 8.09 -12.31
C LEU A 312 5.11 7.59 -13.57
N ALA A 313 5.82 7.47 -14.70
CA ALA A 313 5.27 6.86 -15.91
C ALA A 313 4.86 5.40 -15.70
N ILE A 314 5.66 4.62 -14.95
CA ILE A 314 5.31 3.25 -14.55
C ILE A 314 4.07 3.24 -13.64
N ARG A 315 3.97 4.18 -12.68
CA ARG A 315 2.82 4.30 -11.79
C ARG A 315 1.54 4.67 -12.54
N LEU A 316 1.65 5.56 -13.55
CA LEU A 316 0.55 5.92 -14.47
C LEU A 316 0.21 4.79 -15.46
N ASP A 317 1.11 3.80 -15.62
CA ASP A 317 0.98 2.67 -16.55
C ASP A 317 0.68 3.12 -17.99
N ASP A 318 1.47 4.07 -18.49
CA ASP A 318 1.36 4.66 -19.81
C ASP A 318 2.68 4.52 -20.60
N ASP A 319 2.67 3.63 -21.60
CA ASP A 319 3.81 3.35 -22.46
C ASP A 319 4.24 4.59 -23.29
N SER A 320 3.34 5.52 -23.55
CA SER A 320 3.67 6.76 -24.27
C SER A 320 4.53 7.70 -23.43
N LEU A 321 4.29 7.75 -22.11
CA LEU A 321 5.09 8.52 -21.16
C LEU A 321 6.47 7.86 -20.97
N ILE A 322 6.52 6.52 -20.89
CA ILE A 322 7.78 5.77 -20.84
C ILE A 322 8.62 6.10 -22.08
N LYS A 323 8.02 6.04 -23.27
CA LYS A 323 8.69 6.40 -24.51
C LYS A 323 9.23 7.83 -24.50
N ALA A 324 8.45 8.79 -24.04
CA ALA A 324 8.87 10.19 -23.94
C ALA A 324 10.10 10.37 -23.02
N VAL A 325 10.23 9.59 -21.94
CA VAL A 325 11.42 9.60 -21.07
C VAL A 325 12.66 9.07 -21.81
N PHE A 326 12.53 7.96 -22.58
CA PHE A 326 13.64 7.43 -23.36
C PHE A 326 14.04 8.38 -24.49
N ASP A 327 13.09 9.01 -25.15
CA ASP A 327 13.32 9.98 -26.23
C ASP A 327 13.94 11.30 -25.71
N ALA A 328 13.79 11.61 -24.42
CA ALA A 328 14.37 12.82 -23.82
C ALA A 328 15.89 12.77 -23.66
N THR A 329 16.53 11.61 -23.78
CA THR A 329 17.97 11.47 -23.66
C THR A 329 18.59 10.66 -24.80
N ASN A 330 19.76 11.10 -25.26
CA ASN A 330 20.59 10.36 -26.21
C ASN A 330 21.81 9.68 -25.53
N ASP A 331 21.96 9.80 -24.21
CA ASP A 331 23.01 9.13 -23.45
C ASP A 331 22.62 7.65 -23.21
N GLU A 332 23.29 6.75 -23.91
CA GLU A 332 23.08 5.31 -23.85
C GLU A 332 23.20 4.75 -22.42
N LEU A 333 24.08 5.31 -21.59
CA LEU A 333 24.24 4.87 -20.21
C LEU A 333 23.02 5.24 -19.35
N VAL A 334 22.43 6.40 -19.59
CA VAL A 334 21.18 6.79 -18.94
C VAL A 334 20.05 5.89 -19.41
N GLN A 335 19.95 5.60 -20.71
CA GLN A 335 18.95 4.67 -21.24
C GLN A 335 19.11 3.25 -20.65
N LYS A 336 20.36 2.75 -20.50
CA LYS A 336 20.63 1.47 -19.82
C LYS A 336 20.16 1.49 -18.36
N GLN A 337 20.39 2.59 -17.62
CA GLN A 337 19.89 2.71 -16.24
C GLN A 337 18.37 2.76 -16.17
N LEU A 338 17.71 3.46 -17.08
CA LEU A 338 16.25 3.47 -17.20
C LEU A 338 15.73 2.06 -17.51
N GLY A 339 16.41 1.31 -18.40
CA GLY A 339 16.10 -0.10 -18.69
C GLY A 339 16.19 -0.99 -17.45
N LEU A 340 17.22 -0.81 -16.61
CA LEU A 340 17.36 -1.55 -15.35
C LEU A 340 16.25 -1.21 -14.33
N ILE A 341 15.71 0.01 -14.34
CA ILE A 341 14.55 0.39 -13.50
C ILE A 341 13.29 -0.30 -14.01
N LEU A 342 13.06 -0.33 -15.34
CA LEU A 342 11.92 -1.06 -15.92
C LEU A 342 11.99 -2.56 -15.63
N ALA A 343 13.17 -3.14 -15.69
CA ALA A 343 13.41 -4.55 -15.42
C ALA A 343 12.97 -4.99 -14.00
N GLN A 344 13.08 -4.11 -13.00
CA GLN A 344 12.61 -4.38 -11.64
C GLN A 344 11.07 -4.53 -11.54
N GLN A 345 10.34 -3.97 -12.51
CA GLN A 345 8.88 -4.02 -12.55
C GLN A 345 8.33 -5.09 -13.51
N ASN A 346 9.20 -5.92 -14.11
CA ASN A 346 8.85 -6.88 -15.15
C ASN A 346 8.08 -6.23 -16.32
N SER A 347 8.52 -5.04 -16.73
CA SER A 347 7.88 -4.28 -17.81
C SER A 347 8.09 -4.94 -19.17
N SER A 348 7.04 -4.98 -19.97
CA SER A 348 7.04 -5.48 -21.36
C SER A 348 7.51 -4.45 -22.41
N TYR A 349 7.93 -3.27 -21.97
CA TYR A 349 8.36 -2.21 -22.86
C TYR A 349 9.59 -2.62 -23.69
N THR A 350 9.57 -2.33 -25.01
CA THR A 350 10.65 -2.71 -25.94
C THR A 350 11.31 -1.48 -26.57
N VAL A 351 12.62 -1.56 -26.78
CA VAL A 351 13.44 -0.50 -27.37
C VAL A 351 14.28 -1.07 -28.52
N ASP A 352 14.53 -0.27 -29.56
CA ASP A 352 15.31 -0.68 -30.74
C ASP A 352 16.79 -0.98 -30.44
N ASN A 353 17.36 -0.42 -29.38
CA ASN A 353 18.75 -0.62 -28.99
C ASN A 353 18.91 -1.95 -28.24
N GLU A 354 19.63 -2.92 -28.85
CA GLU A 354 19.85 -4.27 -28.31
C GLU A 354 20.50 -4.26 -26.90
N ASP A 355 21.45 -3.35 -26.65
CA ASP A 355 22.12 -3.26 -25.34
C ASP A 355 21.18 -2.75 -24.23
N VAL A 356 20.31 -1.79 -24.57
CA VAL A 356 19.29 -1.28 -23.65
C VAL A 356 18.19 -2.33 -23.43
N GLN A 357 17.79 -3.00 -24.51
CA GLN A 357 16.81 -4.09 -24.44
C GLN A 357 17.31 -5.24 -23.55
N ALA A 358 18.59 -5.59 -23.61
CA ALA A 358 19.17 -6.60 -22.73
C ALA A 358 19.12 -6.20 -21.22
N CYS A 359 19.11 -4.88 -20.92
CA CYS A 359 18.92 -4.39 -19.57
C CYS A 359 17.45 -4.53 -19.12
N ILE A 360 16.49 -4.18 -19.99
CA ILE A 360 15.05 -4.31 -19.72
C ILE A 360 14.67 -5.79 -19.52
N SER A 361 15.21 -6.67 -20.36
CA SER A 361 14.92 -8.11 -20.34
C SER A 361 15.58 -8.90 -19.20
N ASN A 362 16.29 -8.26 -18.30
CA ASN A 362 16.92 -8.88 -17.12
C ASN A 362 17.90 -10.02 -17.41
N VAL A 363 18.45 -10.12 -18.62
CA VAL A 363 19.33 -11.22 -19.03
C VAL A 363 20.54 -11.42 -18.08
N LYS A 364 21.03 -10.33 -17.47
CA LYS A 364 22.17 -10.37 -16.53
C LYS A 364 21.76 -10.55 -15.06
N LEU A 365 20.48 -10.76 -14.75
CA LEU A 365 20.01 -10.88 -13.36
C LEU A 365 20.71 -12.01 -12.61
N SER A 366 20.76 -13.21 -13.20
CA SER A 366 21.47 -14.36 -12.64
C SER A 366 22.96 -14.10 -12.36
N GLU A 367 23.65 -13.42 -13.27
CA GLU A 367 25.07 -13.07 -13.12
C GLU A 367 25.29 -12.08 -11.96
N ASN A 368 24.48 -11.03 -11.88
CA ASN A 368 24.53 -10.02 -10.82
C ASN A 368 24.22 -10.64 -9.47
N PHE A 369 23.22 -11.54 -9.41
CA PHE A 369 22.86 -12.25 -8.19
C PHE A 369 23.99 -13.21 -7.77
N LYS A 370 24.56 -14.00 -8.68
CA LYS A 370 25.70 -14.87 -8.41
C LYS A 370 26.94 -14.10 -7.96
N TYR A 371 27.16 -12.89 -8.50
CA TYR A 371 28.22 -11.99 -8.02
C TYR A 371 27.97 -11.57 -6.57
N LEU A 372 26.76 -11.10 -6.23
CA LEU A 372 26.37 -10.72 -4.87
C LEU A 372 26.61 -11.87 -3.88
N VAL A 373 26.05 -13.05 -4.15
CA VAL A 373 26.14 -14.18 -3.23
C VAL A 373 27.56 -14.75 -3.11
N GLY A 374 28.39 -14.58 -4.16
CA GLY A 374 29.81 -14.89 -4.16
C GLY A 374 30.58 -14.01 -3.18
N GLU A 375 30.40 -12.70 -3.26
CA GLU A 375 31.04 -11.72 -2.36
C GLU A 375 30.59 -11.88 -0.90
N LEU A 376 29.33 -12.25 -0.68
CA LEU A 376 28.81 -12.55 0.66
C LEU A 376 29.17 -13.96 1.19
N ASN A 377 29.92 -14.76 0.42
CA ASN A 377 30.29 -16.14 0.76
C ASN A 377 29.09 -17.07 1.05
N LEU A 378 27.98 -16.89 0.36
CA LEU A 378 26.74 -17.64 0.54
C LEU A 378 26.56 -18.80 -0.46
N LEU A 379 27.54 -19.06 -1.35
CA LEU A 379 27.43 -20.07 -2.42
C LEU A 379 27.19 -21.49 -1.91
N LYS A 380 27.67 -21.83 -0.71
CA LYS A 380 27.51 -23.17 -0.16
C LYS A 380 26.02 -23.53 0.02
N PRO A 381 25.53 -24.63 -0.64
CA PRO A 381 24.12 -25.01 -0.50
C PRO A 381 23.80 -25.43 0.93
N LYS A 382 22.64 -24.99 1.42
CA LYS A 382 22.07 -25.39 2.70
C LYS A 382 21.05 -26.51 2.49
N VAL A 383 20.92 -27.38 3.50
CA VAL A 383 19.91 -28.44 3.54
C VAL A 383 18.78 -28.06 4.52
N PRO A 384 17.58 -28.63 4.37
CA PRO A 384 16.46 -28.36 5.28
C PRO A 384 16.80 -28.51 6.76
N GLU A 385 17.65 -29.48 7.12
CA GLU A 385 18.07 -29.70 8.51
C GLU A 385 18.87 -28.53 9.11
N ASP A 386 19.55 -27.72 8.28
CA ASP A 386 20.23 -26.50 8.74
C ASP A 386 19.24 -25.47 9.32
N VAL A 387 17.96 -25.50 8.88
CA VAL A 387 16.87 -24.64 9.35
C VAL A 387 16.04 -25.31 10.42
N TYR A 388 15.67 -26.56 10.22
CA TYR A 388 14.86 -27.34 11.17
C TYR A 388 15.55 -27.46 12.52
N LYS A 389 16.84 -27.78 12.51
CA LYS A 389 17.61 -28.05 13.73
C LYS A 389 16.90 -29.07 14.63
N SER A 390 16.46 -30.16 14.07
CA SER A 390 15.64 -31.20 14.73
C SER A 390 16.22 -31.71 16.04
N HIS A 391 17.54 -31.61 16.21
CA HIS A 391 18.22 -31.92 17.46
C HIS A 391 17.89 -30.98 18.63
N LEU A 392 17.35 -29.77 18.33
CA LEU A 392 16.89 -28.81 19.34
C LEU A 392 15.37 -28.94 19.63
N GLU A 393 14.66 -29.73 18.83
CA GLU A 393 13.25 -30.03 19.07
C GLU A 393 13.20 -31.06 20.22
N THR A 394 12.95 -30.56 21.45
CA THR A 394 12.84 -31.39 22.65
C THR A 394 11.57 -32.23 22.62
N SER A 395 11.60 -33.36 21.95
CA SER A 395 10.51 -34.33 21.98
C SER A 395 10.93 -35.45 22.95
N ILE A 396 10.22 -35.55 24.07
CA ILE A 396 10.33 -36.67 25.04
C ILE A 396 9.93 -38.00 24.36
N PHE A 397 9.38 -37.99 23.17
CA PHE A 397 8.89 -39.10 22.39
C PHE A 397 9.80 -39.50 21.19
N ALA A 398 11.04 -39.02 21.14
CA ALA A 398 11.93 -39.19 19.97
C ALA A 398 12.47 -40.62 19.74
N SER A 399 11.94 -41.63 20.40
CA SER A 399 12.41 -43.03 20.27
C SER A 399 11.61 -43.92 19.32
N THR A 400 10.52 -43.45 18.74
CA THR A 400 9.83 -44.13 17.65
C THR A 400 10.39 -43.69 16.34
N SER A 401 10.93 -44.61 15.54
CA SER A 401 11.37 -44.37 14.17
C SER A 401 10.29 -43.56 13.42
N ARG A 402 10.57 -42.27 13.19
CA ARG A 402 9.69 -41.43 12.32
C ARG A 402 9.66 -42.11 10.97
N LEU A 403 8.53 -42.72 10.64
CA LEU A 403 8.22 -43.09 9.26
C LEU A 403 8.22 -41.78 8.46
N GLU A 404 9.21 -41.61 7.60
CA GLU A 404 9.25 -40.48 6.64
C GLU A 404 7.99 -40.53 5.80
N SER A 405 7.04 -39.62 6.06
CA SER A 405 5.83 -39.51 5.24
C SER A 405 6.17 -38.85 3.92
N ALA A 406 5.47 -39.24 2.84
CA ALA A 406 5.62 -38.59 1.52
C ALA A 406 5.44 -37.05 1.61
N LYS A 407 4.52 -36.58 2.46
CA LYS A 407 4.25 -35.17 2.71
C LYS A 407 5.41 -34.44 3.40
N GLN A 408 6.12 -35.11 4.34
CA GLN A 408 7.32 -34.53 4.95
C GLN A 408 8.49 -34.45 3.95
N ASN A 409 8.62 -35.43 3.07
CA ASN A 409 9.62 -35.39 2.02
C ASN A 409 9.34 -34.28 1.02
N LEU A 410 8.05 -34.02 0.69
CA LEU A 410 7.62 -32.91 -0.13
C LEU A 410 7.92 -31.56 0.53
N ALA A 411 7.60 -31.40 1.83
CA ALA A 411 7.96 -30.20 2.58
C ALA A 411 9.47 -29.92 2.56
N ALA A 412 10.28 -30.98 2.72
CA ALA A 412 11.73 -30.85 2.65
C ALA A 412 12.23 -30.42 1.26
N ALA A 413 11.58 -30.88 0.18
CA ALA A 413 11.88 -30.43 -1.19
C ALA A 413 11.59 -28.92 -1.38
N PHE A 414 10.42 -28.43 -0.95
CA PHE A 414 10.08 -27.00 -0.98
C PHE A 414 11.08 -26.17 -0.15
N VAL A 415 11.40 -26.62 1.06
CA VAL A 415 12.35 -25.89 1.92
C VAL A 415 13.75 -25.86 1.29
N SER A 416 14.23 -26.97 0.70
CA SER A 416 15.50 -26.98 -0.02
C SER A 416 15.52 -25.98 -1.17
N SER A 417 14.44 -25.92 -1.94
CA SER A 417 14.31 -24.98 -3.07
C SER A 417 14.22 -23.53 -2.62
N PHE A 418 13.43 -23.20 -1.58
CA PHE A 418 13.37 -21.84 -1.03
C PHE A 418 14.73 -21.39 -0.47
N LEU A 419 15.45 -22.27 0.24
CA LEU A 419 16.78 -21.95 0.77
C LEU A 419 17.80 -21.67 -0.31
N ASN A 420 17.75 -22.42 -1.41
CA ASN A 420 18.75 -22.36 -2.46
C ASN A 420 18.19 -21.73 -3.75
N ALA A 421 17.13 -20.93 -3.67
CA ALA A 421 16.51 -20.26 -4.83
C ALA A 421 17.51 -19.35 -5.55
N GLY A 422 17.71 -19.57 -6.86
CA GLY A 422 18.64 -18.81 -7.71
C GLY A 422 20.13 -19.15 -7.57
N TYR A 423 20.48 -20.12 -6.71
CA TYR A 423 21.89 -20.49 -6.48
C TYR A 423 22.45 -21.51 -7.49
N GLY A 424 21.58 -22.16 -8.25
CA GLY A 424 21.97 -23.18 -9.24
C GLY A 424 22.49 -24.49 -8.66
N THR A 425 22.60 -24.61 -7.35
CA THR A 425 23.11 -25.79 -6.64
C THR A 425 22.32 -26.12 -5.40
N GLU A 426 22.00 -27.39 -5.21
CA GLU A 426 21.35 -27.89 -4.01
C GLU A 426 21.91 -29.30 -3.69
N LYS A 427 21.52 -29.94 -2.60
CA LYS A 427 22.07 -31.24 -2.15
C LYS A 427 21.05 -32.30 -1.88
N LEU A 428 19.78 -31.97 -1.74
CA LEU A 428 18.73 -32.89 -1.34
C LEU A 428 18.14 -33.62 -2.51
N ILE A 429 17.75 -32.90 -3.55
CA ILE A 429 17.03 -33.39 -4.72
C ILE A 429 18.01 -33.84 -5.82
N ASP A 430 19.29 -33.43 -5.72
CA ASP A 430 20.36 -33.85 -6.64
C ASP A 430 20.54 -35.40 -6.65
N ASP A 431 20.17 -36.08 -5.56
CA ASP A 431 19.90 -37.51 -5.59
C ASP A 431 18.50 -37.77 -6.18
N GLU A 432 18.44 -38.13 -7.47
CA GLU A 432 17.19 -38.42 -8.21
C GLU A 432 16.23 -39.36 -7.47
N LYS A 433 16.75 -40.19 -6.58
CA LYS A 433 15.96 -41.09 -5.72
C LYS A 433 15.06 -40.33 -4.76
N TRP A 434 15.37 -39.07 -4.44
CA TRP A 434 14.54 -38.24 -3.56
C TRP A 434 13.15 -37.96 -4.19
N ILE A 435 13.09 -37.70 -5.49
CA ILE A 435 11.85 -37.45 -6.23
C ILE A 435 10.83 -38.58 -6.01
N TYR A 436 11.29 -39.84 -6.05
CA TYR A 436 10.42 -40.99 -5.88
C TYR A 436 10.06 -41.32 -4.40
N ARG A 437 10.56 -40.58 -3.43
CA ARG A 437 10.11 -40.67 -2.04
C ARG A 437 8.82 -39.86 -1.79
N THR A 438 8.51 -38.90 -2.65
CA THR A 438 7.22 -38.23 -2.73
C THR A 438 6.30 -39.02 -3.66
N LYS A 439 4.98 -38.92 -3.53
CA LYS A 439 4.02 -39.72 -4.32
C LYS A 439 3.05 -38.79 -5.07
N GLY A 440 2.59 -39.23 -6.25
CA GLY A 440 1.62 -38.47 -7.05
C GLY A 440 2.11 -37.05 -7.34
N GLU A 441 1.27 -36.05 -7.13
CA GLU A 441 1.63 -34.65 -7.32
C GLU A 441 2.81 -34.16 -6.49
N GLY A 442 3.14 -34.87 -5.40
CA GLY A 442 4.37 -34.55 -4.68
C GLY A 442 5.62 -34.78 -5.53
N MET A 443 5.60 -35.71 -6.52
CA MET A 443 6.72 -35.87 -7.47
C MET A 443 6.78 -34.68 -8.44
N LEU A 444 5.63 -34.18 -8.89
CA LEU A 444 5.53 -32.97 -9.72
C LEU A 444 6.17 -31.78 -9.00
N SER A 445 5.68 -31.45 -7.81
CA SER A 445 6.18 -30.32 -7.03
C SER A 445 7.65 -30.47 -6.65
N THR A 446 8.13 -31.68 -6.33
CA THR A 446 9.54 -31.92 -6.06
C THR A 446 10.42 -31.70 -7.28
N THR A 447 9.97 -32.13 -8.47
CA THR A 447 10.75 -31.90 -9.71
C THR A 447 10.71 -30.41 -10.09
N ALA A 448 9.57 -29.75 -9.96
CA ALA A 448 9.43 -28.30 -10.19
C ALA A 448 10.30 -27.45 -9.23
N SER A 449 10.54 -27.93 -8.01
CA SER A 449 11.45 -27.30 -7.05
C SER A 449 12.87 -27.09 -7.59
N LEU A 450 13.32 -27.94 -8.53
CA LEU A 450 14.61 -27.73 -9.21
C LEU A 450 14.63 -26.50 -10.12
N GLY A 451 13.48 -26.11 -10.66
CA GLY A 451 13.32 -24.84 -11.38
C GLY A 451 13.63 -23.66 -10.50
N LEU A 452 13.11 -23.65 -9.26
CA LEU A 452 13.38 -22.58 -8.29
C LEU A 452 14.86 -22.50 -7.86
N VAL A 453 15.53 -23.63 -7.71
CA VAL A 453 16.99 -23.65 -7.45
C VAL A 453 17.77 -22.99 -8.60
N ASN A 454 17.31 -23.16 -9.83
CA ASN A 454 17.91 -22.59 -11.04
C ASN A 454 17.20 -21.32 -11.52
N LEU A 455 16.51 -20.60 -10.64
CA LEU A 455 15.80 -19.38 -10.96
C LEU A 455 16.72 -18.37 -11.66
N TRP A 456 16.22 -17.75 -12.74
CA TRP A 456 16.91 -16.78 -13.62
C TRP A 456 18.06 -17.37 -14.46
N ASP A 457 18.35 -18.67 -14.38
CA ASP A 457 19.42 -19.29 -15.14
C ASP A 457 18.85 -20.04 -16.34
N ILE A 458 18.65 -19.34 -17.45
CA ILE A 458 18.05 -19.89 -18.67
C ILE A 458 18.95 -20.99 -19.29
N ASN A 459 20.27 -20.77 -19.30
CA ASN A 459 21.20 -21.61 -20.04
C ASN A 459 21.46 -22.96 -19.34
N GLU A 460 22.00 -22.93 -18.12
CA GLU A 460 22.32 -24.15 -17.39
C GLU A 460 21.10 -24.77 -16.71
N GLY A 461 20.14 -23.92 -16.28
CA GLY A 461 18.94 -24.33 -15.56
C GLY A 461 18.03 -25.22 -16.41
N LEU A 462 17.72 -24.80 -17.63
CA LEU A 462 16.88 -25.58 -18.56
C LEU A 462 17.54 -26.92 -18.93
N GLN A 463 18.85 -26.95 -19.15
CA GLN A 463 19.58 -28.19 -19.42
C GLN A 463 19.49 -29.22 -18.27
N LYS A 464 19.48 -28.76 -17.02
CA LYS A 464 19.33 -29.62 -15.85
C LYS A 464 17.92 -30.22 -15.73
N LEU A 465 16.90 -29.50 -16.21
CA LEU A 465 15.50 -29.93 -16.18
C LEU A 465 15.16 -30.82 -17.38
N ASP A 466 15.76 -30.62 -18.54
CA ASP A 466 15.49 -31.35 -19.78
C ASP A 466 15.55 -32.87 -19.62
N LYS A 467 16.49 -33.38 -18.81
CA LYS A 467 16.61 -34.83 -18.54
C LYS A 467 15.35 -35.47 -17.97
N PHE A 468 14.52 -34.72 -17.25
CA PHE A 468 13.30 -35.21 -16.60
C PHE A 468 12.11 -35.26 -17.56
N LEU A 469 12.16 -34.61 -18.72
CA LEU A 469 11.13 -34.69 -19.76
C LEU A 469 11.08 -36.09 -20.37
N TYR A 470 12.16 -36.88 -20.28
CA TYR A 470 12.27 -38.26 -20.77
C TYR A 470 11.91 -39.32 -19.71
N SER A 471 11.42 -38.91 -18.53
CA SER A 471 10.98 -39.81 -17.48
C SER A 471 9.75 -40.63 -17.92
N ASP A 472 9.65 -41.87 -17.44
CA ASP A 472 8.44 -42.72 -17.65
C ASP A 472 7.26 -42.28 -16.75
N GLN A 473 7.51 -41.44 -15.72
CA GLN A 473 6.48 -40.97 -14.78
C GLN A 473 5.89 -39.67 -15.28
N PRO A 474 4.55 -39.58 -15.51
CA PRO A 474 3.91 -38.34 -15.99
C PRO A 474 4.06 -37.19 -14.98
N ASP A 475 3.95 -37.46 -13.66
CA ASP A 475 4.11 -36.44 -12.62
C ASP A 475 5.53 -35.81 -12.64
N VAL A 476 6.58 -36.57 -12.94
CA VAL A 476 7.95 -36.06 -13.06
C VAL A 476 8.11 -35.19 -14.31
N LYS A 477 7.50 -35.61 -15.45
CA LYS A 477 7.49 -34.80 -16.68
C LYS A 477 6.76 -33.48 -16.44
N ALA A 478 5.57 -33.51 -15.84
CA ALA A 478 4.79 -32.34 -15.49
C ALA A 478 5.57 -31.38 -14.60
N GLY A 479 6.26 -31.92 -13.58
CA GLY A 479 7.17 -31.17 -12.72
C GLY A 479 8.33 -30.51 -13.47
N ALA A 480 8.89 -31.18 -14.49
CA ALA A 480 9.94 -30.61 -15.32
C ALA A 480 9.43 -29.43 -16.16
N LEU A 481 8.22 -29.56 -16.78
CA LEU A 481 7.59 -28.47 -17.54
C LEU A 481 7.34 -27.25 -16.67
N LEU A 482 6.70 -27.43 -15.51
CA LEU A 482 6.50 -26.35 -14.54
C LEU A 482 7.84 -25.76 -14.08
N GLY A 483 8.83 -26.57 -13.79
CA GLY A 483 10.17 -26.15 -13.39
C GLY A 483 10.89 -25.30 -14.44
N MET A 484 10.68 -25.58 -15.73
CA MET A 484 11.23 -24.76 -16.81
C MET A 484 10.59 -23.37 -16.82
N GLY A 485 9.27 -23.27 -16.64
CA GLY A 485 8.60 -21.98 -16.47
C GLY A 485 9.09 -21.20 -15.25
N ILE A 486 9.29 -21.88 -14.13
CA ILE A 486 9.85 -21.27 -12.89
C ILE A 486 11.26 -20.73 -13.13
N ALA A 487 12.14 -21.49 -13.78
CA ALA A 487 13.54 -21.09 -13.99
C ALA A 487 13.68 -19.85 -14.88
N THR A 488 12.72 -19.60 -15.78
CA THR A 488 12.74 -18.47 -16.72
C THR A 488 11.92 -17.26 -16.24
N SER A 489 11.31 -17.33 -15.04
CA SER A 489 10.49 -16.24 -14.50
C SER A 489 11.28 -14.92 -14.41
N SER A 490 10.66 -13.80 -14.80
CA SER A 490 11.23 -12.45 -14.76
C SER A 490 12.48 -12.21 -15.61
N VAL A 491 12.82 -13.14 -16.52
CA VAL A 491 13.92 -13.00 -17.48
C VAL A 491 13.41 -13.32 -18.88
N HIS A 492 13.46 -12.35 -19.78
CA HIS A 492 12.97 -12.45 -21.14
C HIS A 492 14.12 -12.47 -22.15
N ASP A 493 14.41 -13.64 -22.69
CA ASP A 493 15.41 -13.77 -23.77
C ASP A 493 14.70 -13.66 -25.14
N SER A 494 15.38 -13.15 -26.14
CA SER A 494 14.88 -12.99 -27.50
C SER A 494 14.44 -14.30 -28.17
N VAL A 495 14.91 -15.45 -27.67
CA VAL A 495 14.58 -16.79 -28.21
C VAL A 495 13.39 -17.41 -27.47
N GLU A 496 13.01 -16.91 -26.29
CA GLU A 496 11.92 -17.43 -25.46
C GLU A 496 11.89 -18.96 -25.33
N PRO A 497 12.95 -19.59 -24.84
CA PRO A 497 13.10 -21.04 -24.85
C PRO A 497 12.01 -21.77 -24.04
N ALA A 498 11.44 -21.13 -23.01
CA ALA A 498 10.32 -21.69 -22.26
C ALA A 498 9.08 -21.84 -23.13
N LEU A 499 8.73 -20.83 -23.94
CA LEU A 499 7.59 -20.91 -24.84
C LEU A 499 7.76 -22.04 -25.86
N LEU A 500 8.95 -22.10 -26.50
CA LEU A 500 9.26 -23.12 -27.49
C LEU A 500 9.11 -24.58 -26.98
N ILE A 501 9.39 -24.81 -25.70
CA ILE A 501 9.26 -26.14 -25.09
C ILE A 501 7.84 -26.40 -24.61
N LEU A 502 7.21 -25.44 -23.94
CA LEU A 502 5.94 -25.61 -23.24
C LEU A 502 4.76 -25.65 -24.24
N GLN A 503 4.84 -24.93 -25.37
CA GLN A 503 3.77 -24.89 -26.38
C GLN A 503 3.38 -26.29 -26.93
N ASP A 504 4.34 -27.22 -27.03
CA ASP A 504 4.09 -28.58 -27.54
C ASP A 504 3.16 -29.39 -26.62
N TYR A 505 3.05 -28.99 -25.35
CA TYR A 505 2.23 -29.66 -24.33
C TYR A 505 0.90 -28.97 -24.04
N VAL A 506 0.65 -27.83 -24.66
CA VAL A 506 -0.62 -27.08 -24.51
C VAL A 506 -1.60 -27.35 -25.66
N SER A 507 -1.12 -27.92 -26.79
CA SER A 507 -1.96 -28.11 -27.98
C SER A 507 -3.08 -29.14 -27.73
N THR A 508 -4.31 -28.81 -28.21
CA THR A 508 -5.52 -29.60 -28.03
C THR A 508 -5.56 -30.85 -28.92
N ASP A 509 -4.63 -31.00 -29.88
CA ASP A 509 -4.65 -32.07 -30.93
C ASP A 509 -4.09 -33.41 -30.47
N THR A 510 -3.61 -33.54 -29.27
CA THR A 510 -3.03 -34.78 -28.73
C THR A 510 -3.83 -35.24 -27.50
N GLU A 511 -4.09 -36.57 -27.43
CA GLU A 511 -4.56 -37.24 -26.20
C GLU A 511 -3.47 -37.13 -25.11
N GLN A 512 -3.15 -35.91 -24.69
CA GLN A 512 -2.17 -35.64 -23.65
C GLN A 512 -2.80 -35.80 -22.28
N ASP A 513 -1.95 -36.19 -21.33
CA ASP A 513 -2.36 -36.26 -19.95
C ASP A 513 -2.70 -34.81 -19.43
N ALA A 514 -3.90 -34.61 -18.92
CA ALA A 514 -4.38 -33.32 -18.39
C ALA A 514 -3.39 -32.66 -17.39
N LYS A 515 -2.64 -33.45 -16.65
CA LYS A 515 -1.60 -32.98 -15.73
C LYS A 515 -0.43 -32.31 -16.46
N LEU A 516 -0.02 -32.81 -17.62
CA LEU A 516 1.06 -32.21 -18.39
C LEU A 516 0.62 -30.86 -18.94
N THR A 517 -0.61 -30.80 -19.44
CA THR A 517 -1.22 -29.55 -19.93
C THR A 517 -1.35 -28.51 -18.81
N ALA A 518 -1.89 -28.89 -17.66
CA ALA A 518 -2.00 -28.00 -16.49
C ALA A 518 -0.64 -27.48 -16.02
N ALA A 519 0.37 -28.35 -15.97
CA ALA A 519 1.73 -27.95 -15.57
C ALA A 519 2.39 -27.00 -16.60
N ALA A 520 2.16 -27.22 -17.90
CA ALA A 520 2.66 -26.35 -18.96
C ALA A 520 1.97 -24.98 -18.92
N ILE A 521 0.64 -24.91 -18.71
CA ILE A 521 -0.12 -23.67 -18.56
C ILE A 521 0.39 -22.85 -17.35
N ASN A 522 0.53 -23.49 -16.18
CA ASN A 522 1.06 -22.83 -14.99
C ASN A 522 2.52 -22.38 -15.21
N GLY A 523 3.32 -23.19 -15.91
CA GLY A 523 4.69 -22.82 -16.30
C GLY A 523 4.73 -21.57 -17.18
N LEU A 524 3.85 -21.45 -18.17
CA LEU A 524 3.73 -20.26 -19.02
C LEU A 524 3.25 -19.05 -18.22
N GLY A 525 2.24 -19.21 -17.37
CA GLY A 525 1.74 -18.13 -16.51
C GLY A 525 2.82 -17.56 -15.57
N ILE A 526 3.71 -18.40 -15.04
CA ILE A 526 4.82 -17.97 -14.18
C ILE A 526 5.97 -17.38 -14.99
N ALA A 527 6.33 -17.98 -16.13
CA ALA A 527 7.44 -17.53 -16.97
C ALA A 527 7.20 -16.13 -17.57
N PHE A 528 5.99 -15.92 -18.05
CA PHE A 528 5.60 -14.72 -18.80
C PHE A 528 4.75 -13.73 -18.00
N ALA A 529 4.74 -13.83 -16.65
CA ALA A 529 3.99 -12.90 -15.80
C ALA A 529 4.35 -11.44 -16.08
N GLY A 530 3.36 -10.62 -16.49
CA GLY A 530 3.53 -9.22 -16.85
C GLY A 530 4.11 -8.92 -18.24
N SER A 531 4.42 -9.95 -19.04
CA SER A 531 5.11 -9.77 -20.34
C SER A 531 4.22 -9.27 -21.48
N LYS A 532 2.88 -9.37 -21.34
CA LYS A 532 1.90 -9.04 -22.39
C LYS A 532 2.19 -9.80 -23.72
N ASN A 533 2.61 -11.06 -23.66
CA ASN A 533 3.02 -11.83 -24.83
C ASN A 533 1.83 -12.33 -25.63
N ASP A 534 1.68 -11.86 -26.89
CA ASP A 534 0.58 -12.20 -27.77
C ASP A 534 0.65 -13.65 -28.31
N GLU A 535 1.84 -14.26 -28.40
CA GLU A 535 1.97 -15.67 -28.82
C GLU A 535 1.37 -16.59 -27.77
N VAL A 536 1.60 -16.32 -26.48
CA VAL A 536 1.00 -17.06 -25.39
C VAL A 536 -0.51 -16.80 -25.29
N LEU A 537 -0.98 -15.60 -25.60
CA LEU A 537 -2.42 -15.30 -25.69
C LEU A 537 -3.10 -16.20 -26.72
N ASN A 538 -2.55 -16.25 -27.93
CA ASN A 538 -3.10 -17.07 -29.02
C ASN A 538 -3.09 -18.57 -28.69
N LEU A 539 -2.18 -19.02 -27.83
CA LEU A 539 -2.07 -20.41 -27.38
C LEU A 539 -3.10 -20.77 -26.29
N LEU A 540 -3.31 -19.88 -25.31
CA LEU A 540 -4.13 -20.16 -24.11
C LEU A 540 -5.61 -19.74 -24.27
N SER A 541 -5.94 -18.71 -25.06
CA SER A 541 -7.31 -18.23 -25.24
C SER A 541 -8.28 -19.29 -25.77
N PRO A 542 -7.90 -20.17 -26.74
CA PRO A 542 -8.77 -21.24 -27.18
C PRO A 542 -9.12 -22.25 -26.07
N LEU A 543 -8.23 -22.48 -25.10
CA LEU A 543 -8.47 -23.43 -24.00
C LEU A 543 -9.52 -22.91 -23.01
N VAL A 544 -9.61 -21.59 -22.83
CA VAL A 544 -10.60 -20.96 -21.93
C VAL A 544 -12.01 -21.10 -22.51
N SER A 545 -12.14 -21.02 -23.84
CA SER A 545 -13.43 -21.04 -24.54
C SER A 545 -13.89 -22.43 -25.03
N ASP A 546 -13.06 -23.46 -24.89
CA ASP A 546 -13.41 -24.81 -25.36
C ASP A 546 -14.17 -25.62 -24.29
N PRO A 547 -15.49 -25.85 -24.43
CA PRO A 547 -16.27 -26.59 -23.45
C PRO A 547 -15.92 -28.08 -23.38
N SER A 548 -15.06 -28.59 -24.27
CA SER A 548 -14.58 -30.00 -24.23
C SER A 548 -13.41 -30.20 -23.25
N VAL A 549 -12.79 -29.12 -22.82
CA VAL A 549 -11.67 -29.09 -21.89
C VAL A 549 -12.20 -29.08 -20.44
N SER A 550 -11.49 -29.72 -19.51
CA SER A 550 -11.92 -29.72 -18.09
C SER A 550 -11.89 -28.31 -17.51
N LEU A 551 -12.85 -28.00 -16.68
CA LEU A 551 -12.93 -26.70 -15.95
C LEU A 551 -11.64 -26.32 -15.21
N GLU A 552 -10.90 -27.32 -14.71
CA GLU A 552 -9.57 -27.11 -14.10
C GLU A 552 -8.60 -26.45 -15.09
N ILE A 553 -8.50 -26.97 -16.29
CA ILE A 553 -7.57 -26.45 -17.33
C ILE A 553 -8.05 -25.09 -17.82
N GLN A 554 -9.35 -24.90 -18.02
CA GLN A 554 -9.93 -23.60 -18.40
C GLN A 554 -9.62 -22.53 -17.36
N ALA A 555 -9.82 -22.84 -16.07
CA ALA A 555 -9.55 -21.93 -14.98
C ALA A 555 -8.05 -21.60 -14.82
N LEU A 556 -7.18 -22.60 -14.97
CA LEU A 556 -5.73 -22.39 -14.95
C LEU A 556 -5.26 -21.58 -16.16
N ALA A 557 -5.85 -21.77 -17.34
CA ALA A 557 -5.57 -20.96 -18.53
C ALA A 557 -6.01 -19.50 -18.35
N ALA A 558 -7.20 -19.27 -17.80
CA ALA A 558 -7.68 -17.92 -17.45
C ALA A 558 -6.80 -17.25 -16.40
N LEU A 559 -6.38 -17.99 -15.36
CA LEU A 559 -5.44 -17.49 -14.36
C LEU A 559 -4.08 -17.12 -14.96
N ALA A 560 -3.52 -17.98 -15.82
CA ALA A 560 -2.26 -17.74 -16.51
C ALA A 560 -2.35 -16.48 -17.39
N LEU A 561 -3.44 -16.31 -18.15
CA LEU A 561 -3.68 -15.11 -18.96
C LEU A 561 -3.80 -13.86 -18.05
N GLY A 562 -4.48 -13.95 -16.91
CA GLY A 562 -4.56 -12.88 -15.93
C GLY A 562 -3.18 -12.46 -15.39
N HIS A 563 -2.26 -13.40 -15.16
CA HIS A 563 -0.88 -13.11 -14.76
C HIS A 563 -0.04 -12.49 -15.88
N ILE A 564 -0.18 -12.98 -17.10
CA ILE A 564 0.61 -12.49 -18.25
C ILE A 564 0.18 -11.08 -18.64
N PHE A 565 -1.12 -10.79 -18.61
CA PHE A 565 -1.72 -9.50 -18.96
C PHE A 565 -2.20 -8.70 -17.76
N VAL A 566 -1.53 -8.80 -16.62
CA VAL A 566 -1.91 -8.12 -15.39
C VAL A 566 -2.01 -6.59 -15.59
N GLY A 567 -3.16 -6.01 -15.24
CA GLY A 567 -3.42 -4.56 -15.32
C GLY A 567 -3.51 -3.98 -16.74
N THR A 568 -3.74 -4.79 -17.76
CA THR A 568 -3.81 -4.33 -19.16
C THR A 568 -5.21 -3.98 -19.65
N CYS A 569 -6.26 -4.42 -18.95
CA CYS A 569 -7.67 -4.30 -19.37
C CYS A 569 -7.90 -4.88 -20.79
N ASN A 570 -7.24 -5.98 -21.15
CA ASN A 570 -7.35 -6.55 -22.47
C ASN A 570 -8.79 -7.04 -22.75
N GLY A 571 -9.50 -6.39 -23.69
CA GLY A 571 -10.90 -6.66 -24.00
C GLY A 571 -11.14 -8.05 -24.60
N ASP A 572 -10.18 -8.59 -25.36
CA ASP A 572 -10.31 -9.93 -25.98
C ASP A 572 -10.27 -11.03 -24.92
N ILE A 573 -9.35 -10.92 -23.94
CA ILE A 573 -9.28 -11.87 -22.83
C ILE A 573 -10.50 -11.73 -21.92
N THR A 574 -10.90 -10.49 -21.62
CA THR A 574 -12.08 -10.19 -20.81
C THR A 574 -13.33 -10.82 -21.39
N SER A 575 -13.58 -10.61 -22.70
CA SER A 575 -14.75 -11.17 -23.37
C SER A 575 -14.69 -12.70 -23.42
N THR A 576 -13.51 -13.29 -23.62
CA THR A 576 -13.33 -14.74 -23.62
C THR A 576 -13.68 -15.36 -22.26
N ILE A 577 -13.18 -14.78 -21.15
CA ILE A 577 -13.46 -15.28 -19.81
C ILE A 577 -14.93 -15.06 -19.43
N LEU A 578 -15.50 -13.89 -19.72
CA LEU A 578 -16.90 -13.59 -19.43
C LEU A 578 -17.84 -14.51 -20.23
N GLN A 579 -17.53 -14.79 -21.51
CA GLN A 579 -18.31 -15.70 -22.32
C GLN A 579 -18.24 -17.13 -21.75
N ALA A 580 -17.07 -17.62 -21.34
CA ALA A 580 -16.91 -18.90 -20.70
C ALA A 580 -17.78 -19.02 -19.43
N LEU A 581 -17.75 -17.99 -18.57
CA LEU A 581 -18.56 -17.94 -17.34
C LEU A 581 -20.07 -17.87 -17.61
N LEU A 582 -20.51 -17.22 -18.69
CA LEU A 582 -21.92 -17.14 -19.09
C LEU A 582 -22.46 -18.44 -19.71
N GLU A 583 -21.60 -19.20 -20.39
CA GLU A 583 -21.96 -20.45 -21.07
C GLU A 583 -21.86 -21.68 -20.16
N GLU A 584 -21.25 -21.53 -18.94
CA GLU A 584 -21.00 -22.63 -18.02
C GLU A 584 -22.30 -23.13 -17.34
N ASP A 585 -22.35 -24.43 -17.08
CA ASP A 585 -23.48 -25.04 -16.39
C ASP A 585 -23.55 -24.54 -14.92
N PRO A 586 -24.74 -24.23 -14.37
CA PRO A 586 -24.89 -23.74 -12.97
C PRO A 586 -24.26 -24.65 -11.91
N LEU A 587 -24.16 -25.96 -12.16
CA LEU A 587 -23.50 -26.89 -11.26
C LEU A 587 -21.97 -26.76 -11.28
N GLU A 588 -21.41 -26.42 -12.41
CA GLU A 588 -19.96 -26.21 -12.58
C GLU A 588 -19.54 -24.84 -12.06
N LEU A 589 -20.44 -23.85 -12.08
CA LEU A 589 -20.23 -22.54 -11.43
C LEU A 589 -20.02 -22.64 -9.91
N THR A 590 -20.48 -23.72 -9.29
CA THR A 590 -20.18 -23.97 -7.84
C THR A 590 -18.81 -24.61 -7.60
N SER A 591 -18.08 -24.95 -8.66
CA SER A 591 -16.78 -25.59 -8.55
C SER A 591 -15.74 -24.68 -7.91
N LYS A 592 -14.85 -25.30 -7.11
CA LYS A 592 -13.71 -24.61 -6.51
C LYS A 592 -12.79 -23.89 -7.54
N TRP A 593 -12.78 -24.30 -8.80
CA TRP A 593 -11.94 -23.77 -9.87
C TRP A 593 -12.40 -22.42 -10.39
N ILE A 594 -13.70 -22.12 -10.31
CA ILE A 594 -14.28 -20.84 -10.79
C ILE A 594 -13.62 -19.63 -10.12
N ARG A 595 -13.18 -19.77 -8.85
CA ARG A 595 -12.47 -18.68 -8.15
C ARG A 595 -11.16 -18.29 -8.85
N PHE A 596 -10.46 -19.21 -9.49
CA PHE A 596 -9.25 -18.89 -10.24
C PHE A 596 -9.54 -18.29 -11.62
N MET A 597 -10.63 -18.71 -12.26
CA MET A 597 -11.11 -18.05 -13.48
C MET A 597 -11.54 -16.60 -13.19
N SER A 598 -12.27 -16.41 -12.10
CA SER A 598 -12.67 -15.09 -11.58
C SER A 598 -11.47 -14.22 -11.22
N LEU A 599 -10.45 -14.81 -10.57
CA LEU A 599 -9.21 -14.14 -10.28
C LEU A 599 -8.48 -13.72 -11.56
N GLY A 600 -8.39 -14.60 -12.56
CA GLY A 600 -7.79 -14.28 -13.85
C GLY A 600 -8.42 -13.03 -14.47
N LEU A 601 -9.76 -12.92 -14.43
CA LEU A 601 -10.48 -11.72 -14.84
C LEU A 601 -10.12 -10.49 -13.98
N GLY A 602 -10.09 -10.63 -12.65
CA GLY A 602 -9.73 -9.54 -11.75
C GLY A 602 -8.31 -9.03 -11.98
N LEU A 603 -7.34 -9.92 -12.21
CA LEU A 603 -5.93 -9.54 -12.46
C LEU A 603 -5.76 -8.68 -13.71
N LEU A 604 -6.59 -8.84 -14.76
CA LEU A 604 -6.55 -7.98 -15.95
C LEU A 604 -6.80 -6.51 -15.60
N TYR A 605 -7.62 -6.25 -14.59
CA TYR A 605 -8.00 -4.90 -14.16
C TYR A 605 -7.20 -4.38 -12.96
N MET A 606 -6.11 -5.05 -12.56
CA MET A 606 -5.35 -4.67 -11.38
C MET A 606 -4.84 -3.24 -11.45
N GLY A 607 -5.32 -2.39 -10.50
CA GLY A 607 -4.97 -0.97 -10.42
C GLY A 607 -5.64 -0.09 -11.50
N LYS A 608 -6.79 -0.50 -12.06
CA LYS A 608 -7.53 0.19 -13.13
C LYS A 608 -9.00 0.43 -12.72
N TYR A 609 -9.21 1.02 -11.57
CA TYR A 609 -10.51 1.22 -10.92
C TYR A 609 -11.53 2.00 -11.76
N ASP A 610 -11.08 2.83 -12.69
CA ASP A 610 -11.89 3.65 -13.59
C ASP A 610 -12.44 2.88 -14.81
N GLN A 611 -12.07 1.61 -15.01
CA GLN A 611 -12.36 0.84 -16.22
C GLN A 611 -13.16 -0.44 -15.96
N ILE A 612 -13.71 -0.63 -14.77
CA ILE A 612 -14.39 -1.88 -14.38
C ILE A 612 -15.91 -1.86 -14.53
N ASP A 613 -16.54 -0.69 -14.70
CA ASP A 613 -17.99 -0.56 -14.63
C ASP A 613 -18.72 -1.41 -15.67
N ASP A 614 -18.25 -1.40 -16.93
CA ASP A 614 -18.82 -2.23 -18.01
C ASP A 614 -18.70 -3.73 -17.72
N VAL A 615 -17.61 -4.15 -17.07
CA VAL A 615 -17.38 -5.56 -16.68
C VAL A 615 -18.31 -5.95 -15.54
N LEU A 616 -18.48 -5.10 -14.54
CA LEU A 616 -19.40 -5.35 -13.41
C LEU A 616 -20.84 -5.44 -13.88
N GLU A 617 -21.26 -4.60 -14.86
CA GLU A 617 -22.59 -4.68 -15.49
C GLU A 617 -22.77 -5.98 -16.27
N THR A 618 -21.73 -6.45 -16.96
CA THR A 618 -21.78 -7.73 -17.69
C THR A 618 -21.86 -8.92 -16.72
N ILE A 619 -21.16 -8.89 -15.61
CA ILE A 619 -21.20 -9.92 -14.57
C ILE A 619 -22.62 -10.02 -13.97
N ASP A 620 -23.36 -8.91 -13.85
CA ASP A 620 -24.76 -8.92 -13.37
C ASP A 620 -25.71 -9.71 -14.27
N ALA A 621 -25.34 -9.96 -15.50
CA ALA A 621 -26.14 -10.78 -16.41
C ALA A 621 -26.10 -12.28 -16.07
N ILE A 622 -25.17 -12.71 -15.21
CA ILE A 622 -25.05 -14.11 -14.75
C ILE A 622 -26.07 -14.31 -13.62
N GLU A 623 -27.10 -15.13 -13.86
CA GLU A 623 -28.15 -15.45 -12.86
C GLU A 623 -27.66 -16.56 -11.87
N HIS A 624 -26.59 -16.27 -11.07
CA HIS A 624 -26.05 -17.24 -10.12
C HIS A 624 -25.50 -16.52 -8.86
N PRO A 625 -25.56 -17.11 -7.66
CA PRO A 625 -25.02 -16.53 -6.41
C PRO A 625 -23.53 -16.14 -6.48
N ILE A 626 -22.73 -16.80 -7.31
CA ILE A 626 -21.30 -16.53 -7.51
C ILE A 626 -21.00 -15.09 -8.00
N VAL A 627 -22.00 -14.39 -8.53
CA VAL A 627 -21.87 -13.01 -9.02
C VAL A 627 -21.27 -12.08 -7.96
N LYS A 628 -21.68 -12.23 -6.71
CA LYS A 628 -21.13 -11.44 -5.59
C LYS A 628 -19.61 -11.67 -5.47
N THR A 629 -19.16 -12.91 -5.54
CA THR A 629 -17.76 -13.30 -5.47
C THR A 629 -16.96 -12.77 -6.68
N LEU A 630 -17.51 -12.89 -7.90
CA LEU A 630 -16.89 -12.34 -9.11
C LEU A 630 -16.69 -10.83 -9.01
N LYS A 631 -17.74 -10.09 -8.62
CA LYS A 631 -17.69 -8.65 -8.46
C LYS A 631 -16.66 -8.22 -7.42
N VAL A 632 -16.66 -8.87 -6.25
CA VAL A 632 -15.69 -8.57 -5.21
C VAL A 632 -14.27 -8.81 -5.70
N LEU A 633 -13.99 -9.93 -6.36
CA LEU A 633 -12.65 -10.22 -6.88
C LEU A 633 -12.17 -9.20 -7.92
N VAL A 634 -13.03 -8.80 -8.85
CA VAL A 634 -12.69 -7.77 -9.84
C VAL A 634 -12.46 -6.43 -9.15
N THR A 635 -13.35 -6.02 -8.23
CA THR A 635 -13.24 -4.75 -7.51
C THR A 635 -11.97 -4.65 -6.66
N ILE A 636 -11.66 -5.69 -5.87
CA ILE A 636 -10.46 -5.65 -5.01
C ILE A 636 -9.15 -5.59 -5.81
N CYS A 637 -9.12 -6.25 -6.97
CA CYS A 637 -7.98 -6.15 -7.87
C CYS A 637 -7.90 -4.76 -8.51
N ALA A 638 -9.03 -4.20 -8.96
CA ALA A 638 -9.07 -2.88 -9.60
C ALA A 638 -8.60 -1.76 -8.66
N TYR A 639 -9.01 -1.80 -7.41
CA TYR A 639 -8.63 -0.80 -6.40
C TYR A 639 -7.34 -1.14 -5.63
N ALA A 640 -6.59 -2.17 -6.02
CA ALA A 640 -5.37 -2.58 -5.34
C ALA A 640 -4.34 -1.44 -5.24
N GLY A 641 -3.88 -1.14 -4.04
CA GLY A 641 -2.87 -0.12 -3.76
C GLY A 641 -3.35 1.34 -3.87
N THR A 642 -4.65 1.59 -4.02
CA THR A 642 -5.19 2.96 -4.15
C THR A 642 -5.39 3.68 -2.82
N GLY A 643 -5.53 2.94 -1.71
CA GLY A 643 -5.89 3.53 -0.42
C GLY A 643 -7.32 4.09 -0.35
N ASN A 644 -8.20 3.74 -1.30
CA ASN A 644 -9.55 4.30 -1.40
C ASN A 644 -10.43 3.93 -0.20
N VAL A 645 -10.73 4.94 0.62
CA VAL A 645 -11.47 4.78 1.89
C VAL A 645 -12.93 4.37 1.67
N LEU A 646 -13.56 4.82 0.60
CA LEU A 646 -14.95 4.47 0.29
C LEU A 646 -15.08 2.97 -0.02
N GLN A 647 -14.15 2.43 -0.81
CA GLN A 647 -14.12 1.00 -1.07
C GLN A 647 -13.79 0.18 0.18
N ILE A 648 -12.89 0.66 1.04
CA ILE A 648 -12.63 0.02 2.33
C ILE A 648 -13.89 -0.04 3.18
N GLN A 649 -14.66 1.06 3.26
CA GLN A 649 -15.93 1.10 3.99
C GLN A 649 -16.97 0.14 3.41
N GLN A 650 -17.09 0.06 2.10
CA GLN A 650 -18.00 -0.86 1.42
C GLN A 650 -17.64 -2.32 1.71
N LEU A 651 -16.36 -2.70 1.62
CA LEU A 651 -15.91 -4.04 1.94
C LEU A 651 -16.13 -4.40 3.42
N LEU A 652 -15.91 -3.46 4.35
CA LEU A 652 -16.22 -3.64 5.76
C LEU A 652 -17.71 -3.85 5.99
N GLN A 653 -18.56 -3.11 5.27
CA GLN A 653 -20.01 -3.30 5.34
C GLN A 653 -20.41 -4.71 4.86
N MET A 654 -19.80 -5.20 3.75
CA MET A 654 -20.03 -6.57 3.28
C MET A 654 -19.60 -7.63 4.29
N CYS A 655 -18.55 -7.38 5.06
CA CYS A 655 -18.12 -8.28 6.16
C CYS A 655 -19.09 -8.27 7.35
N THR A 656 -19.92 -7.24 7.53
CA THR A 656 -20.86 -7.13 8.67
C THR A 656 -22.25 -7.66 8.36
N VAL A 657 -22.58 -7.89 7.11
CA VAL A 657 -23.85 -8.48 6.70
C VAL A 657 -23.87 -9.92 7.19
N LYS A 658 -24.52 -10.14 8.36
CA LYS A 658 -24.91 -11.49 8.77
C LYS A 658 -25.93 -11.97 7.75
N ALA A 659 -25.81 -13.21 7.29
CA ALA A 659 -26.95 -13.90 6.70
C ALA A 659 -28.12 -13.68 7.66
N ARG A 660 -29.19 -13.02 7.21
CA ARG A 660 -30.41 -12.92 8.00
C ARG A 660 -30.87 -14.33 8.19
N ASP A 661 -30.63 -14.88 9.35
CA ASP A 661 -31.38 -16.05 9.82
C ASP A 661 -32.85 -15.67 9.71
N ASN A 662 -33.63 -16.45 8.97
CA ASN A 662 -35.08 -16.38 8.90
C ASN A 662 -35.62 -16.82 10.27
N GLU A 663 -35.55 -15.94 11.26
CA GLU A 663 -36.16 -16.08 12.58
C GLU A 663 -37.26 -15.05 12.81
N ASP A 664 -37.91 -14.55 11.75
CA ASP A 664 -39.08 -13.67 11.92
C ASP A 664 -40.26 -14.14 11.07
N ASP A 665 -40.69 -15.39 11.24
CA ASP A 665 -42.01 -15.85 10.78
C ASP A 665 -42.51 -17.03 11.67
N ASP A 666 -42.68 -16.85 12.95
CA ASP A 666 -43.54 -17.66 13.79
C ASP A 666 -43.56 -17.07 15.22
N ASP A 667 -44.25 -15.97 15.44
CA ASP A 667 -44.82 -15.60 16.75
C ASP A 667 -46.00 -14.65 16.51
N ASP A 668 -47.10 -15.24 16.08
CA ASP A 668 -48.45 -14.74 16.42
C ASP A 668 -49.05 -15.71 17.41
N ASP A 669 -49.64 -15.10 18.43
CA ASP A 669 -50.53 -15.64 19.45
C ASP A 669 -49.89 -16.31 20.67
N ASP A 670 -49.83 -15.54 21.78
CA ASP A 670 -50.76 -15.76 22.92
C ASP A 670 -50.53 -14.68 24.02
N ASP A 671 -51.62 -13.96 24.28
CA ASP A 671 -51.89 -13.17 25.51
C ASP A 671 -51.67 -14.01 26.77
N ASP A 672 -51.08 -13.41 27.81
CA ASP A 672 -51.75 -13.27 29.12
C ASP A 672 -50.82 -12.59 30.15
N ASP A 673 -51.38 -11.55 30.71
CA ASP A 673 -51.20 -10.88 32.02
C ASP A 673 -50.25 -11.57 33.03
N ASP A 674 -49.34 -10.80 33.65
CA ASP A 674 -49.44 -10.45 35.06
C ASP A 674 -48.27 -9.55 35.55
N ASP A 675 -48.67 -8.54 36.29
CA ASP A 675 -47.90 -7.61 37.12
C ASP A 675 -46.87 -8.30 38.01
N ASP A 676 -45.71 -7.65 38.21
CA ASP A 676 -45.28 -7.20 39.55
C ASP A 676 -43.94 -6.43 39.52
N ASP A 677 -43.97 -5.29 40.16
CA ASP A 677 -42.91 -4.42 40.62
C ASP A 677 -41.72 -5.15 41.25
N ASP A 678 -40.49 -4.67 41.00
CA ASP A 678 -39.56 -4.34 42.08
C ASP A 678 -38.35 -3.55 41.57
N GLU A 679 -38.28 -2.34 42.06
CA GLU A 679 -37.10 -1.45 42.01
C GLU A 679 -35.97 -2.01 42.89
N ALA A 680 -34.75 -1.93 42.38
CA ALA A 680 -33.57 -1.82 43.26
C ALA A 680 -32.39 -1.09 42.55
N GLU A 681 -32.28 0.15 42.91
CA GLU A 681 -31.02 0.92 42.84
C GLU A 681 -29.89 0.19 43.59
N VAL A 682 -28.69 0.17 43.05
CA VAL A 682 -27.48 0.15 43.88
C VAL A 682 -26.39 1.01 43.25
N ASP A 683 -26.00 1.92 44.08
CA ASP A 683 -25.02 2.98 44.00
C ASP A 683 -23.60 2.54 43.63
N ALA A 684 -22.94 3.55 43.05
CA ALA A 684 -21.51 3.68 42.89
C ALA A 684 -20.76 3.84 44.23
N ALA A 685 -19.56 3.29 44.31
CA ALA A 685 -18.53 3.80 45.22
C ALA A 685 -17.16 3.64 44.61
N ALA A 686 -16.54 4.79 44.40
CA ALA A 686 -15.14 4.99 44.14
C ALA A 686 -14.38 4.86 45.48
N GLU A 687 -13.17 4.34 45.45
CA GLU A 687 -12.10 4.71 46.40
C GLU A 687 -10.75 4.76 45.70
N GLU A 688 -10.21 5.96 45.78
CA GLU A 688 -8.81 6.33 45.60
C GLU A 688 -8.00 5.86 46.81
N ALA A 689 -6.75 5.53 46.60
CA ALA A 689 -5.68 5.68 47.57
C ALA A 689 -4.34 5.86 46.90
N ASP A 690 -3.82 7.04 47.12
CA ASP A 690 -2.45 7.50 46.88
C ASP A 690 -1.44 6.85 47.88
N GLU A 691 -0.22 6.96 47.51
CA GLU A 691 1.00 7.34 48.25
C GLU A 691 2.23 6.48 47.98
N ASP A 692 3.14 7.13 47.31
CA ASP A 692 4.57 7.45 47.61
C ASP A 692 5.40 6.41 48.39
N ASP A 693 6.56 6.05 47.93
CA ASP A 693 7.84 6.57 48.40
C ASP A 693 9.08 5.96 47.71
N ASP A 694 10.02 6.84 47.52
CA ASP A 694 11.40 6.73 47.13
C ASP A 694 12.24 5.62 47.80
N ASN A 695 13.20 5.04 47.10
CA ASN A 695 14.62 5.25 47.42
C ASN A 695 15.61 4.55 46.49
N GLU A 696 16.65 5.29 46.29
CA GLU A 696 17.90 5.06 45.58
C GLU A 696 18.72 3.82 46.03
N ALA A 697 19.53 3.43 45.09
CA ALA A 697 20.98 3.33 45.18
C ALA A 697 21.63 1.97 44.86
N THR A 698 22.38 2.05 43.80
CA THR A 698 23.79 1.62 43.63
C THR A 698 24.23 0.16 43.84
N GLY A 699 24.88 -0.33 42.80
CA GLY A 699 26.23 -0.82 43.01
C GLY A 699 26.53 -2.28 42.70
N THR A 700 27.17 -2.47 41.57
CA THR A 700 28.38 -3.26 41.25
C THR A 700 28.57 -4.74 41.63
N GLU A 701 29.06 -5.38 40.56
CA GLU A 701 30.13 -6.39 40.51
C GLU A 701 29.87 -7.87 40.91
N SER A 702 29.98 -8.63 39.83
CA SER A 702 30.83 -9.84 39.61
C SER A 702 30.97 -10.86 40.77
N THR A 703 30.78 -12.09 40.48
CA THR A 703 31.81 -13.14 40.32
C THR A 703 31.20 -14.54 40.31
N THR A 704 31.73 -15.31 39.41
CA THR A 704 31.81 -16.78 39.30
C THR A 704 31.90 -17.50 40.62
N VAL A 705 31.37 -18.76 40.68
CA VAL A 705 32.09 -20.00 41.04
C VAL A 705 31.12 -21.19 41.14
N GLU A 706 31.42 -22.15 40.39
CA GLU A 706 31.39 -23.62 40.41
C GLU A 706 30.72 -24.38 41.58
N ALA A 707 30.07 -25.47 41.13
CA ALA A 707 30.29 -26.88 41.44
C ALA A 707 29.59 -27.52 42.64
N GLU A 708 29.20 -28.70 42.34
CA GLU A 708 29.19 -29.97 43.04
C GLU A 708 27.95 -30.47 43.82
N ASN A 709 27.47 -31.59 43.28
CA ASN A 709 27.15 -32.90 43.89
C ASN A 709 26.28 -33.04 45.15
N ALA A 710 25.31 -33.89 45.05
CA ALA A 710 25.17 -35.24 45.70
C ALA A 710 23.70 -35.71 45.64
N GLU A 711 23.45 -36.76 44.99
CA GLU A 711 23.29 -38.18 45.43
C GLU A 711 22.17 -38.45 46.41
N SER A 712 21.43 -39.47 45.99
CA SER A 712 20.79 -40.60 46.68
C SER A 712 19.43 -40.32 47.32
N SER A 713 18.44 -41.13 47.22
CA SER A 713 18.41 -42.59 47.32
C SER A 713 17.03 -43.17 46.95
N ALA A 714 17.10 -44.34 46.40
CA ALA A 714 16.09 -45.34 46.15
C ALA A 714 15.23 -45.75 47.37
N VAL A 715 14.05 -46.27 47.05
CA VAL A 715 13.51 -47.54 47.62
C VAL A 715 12.39 -48.10 46.76
N LYS A 716 12.62 -49.26 46.30
CA LYS A 716 11.98 -50.51 45.94
C LYS A 716 10.64 -50.81 46.57
N SER A 717 9.77 -51.47 45.85
CA SER A 717 9.45 -52.96 45.90
C SER A 717 8.22 -53.23 45.08
N SER A 718 8.27 -54.09 44.03
CA SER A 718 8.01 -55.53 44.04
C SER A 718 6.56 -55.92 44.43
N ASN A 719 5.83 -56.68 43.72
CA ASN A 719 5.89 -57.98 43.12
C ASN A 719 4.53 -58.34 42.51
N ASP A 720 4.51 -58.93 41.40
CA ASP A 720 4.31 -60.35 41.03
C ASP A 720 2.89 -60.81 40.78
N ASN A 721 2.90 -61.55 39.70
CA ASN A 721 2.19 -62.77 39.26
C ASN A 721 1.01 -62.57 38.31
N ALA A 722 1.22 -62.87 37.02
CA ALA A 722 1.00 -64.22 36.37
C ALA A 722 -0.48 -64.63 36.32
N ASP A 723 -1.08 -64.77 35.19
CA ASP A 723 -1.20 -65.97 34.38
C ASP A 723 -2.39 -65.92 33.42
N ASP A 724 -2.12 -66.34 32.23
CA ASP A 724 -2.92 -67.17 31.31
C ASP A 724 -4.32 -66.75 30.84
N GLY A 725 -4.46 -66.77 29.54
CA GLY A 725 -5.61 -67.42 28.90
C GLY A 725 -6.40 -66.60 27.87
N ASN A 726 -5.95 -66.69 26.63
CA ASN A 726 -6.82 -67.11 25.53
C ASN A 726 -7.75 -66.14 24.83
N ASN A 727 -7.34 -65.84 23.65
CA ASN A 727 -8.09 -65.87 22.38
C ASN A 727 -9.38 -65.04 22.14
N ASN A 728 -9.25 -64.36 21.05
CA ASN A 728 -10.27 -64.11 20.00
C ASN A 728 -11.26 -62.99 20.16
N ASP A 729 -11.34 -62.27 19.05
CA ASP A 729 -12.39 -61.37 18.61
C ASP A 729 -12.40 -59.95 19.18
N SER A 730 -11.70 -59.07 18.45
CA SER A 730 -12.20 -57.75 18.13
C SER A 730 -11.36 -57.01 17.05
N GLN A 731 -11.45 -57.57 15.86
CA GLN A 731 -11.36 -56.77 14.63
C GLN A 731 -12.74 -56.37 14.24
N MET A 732 -13.22 -55.21 14.71
CA MET A 732 -14.35 -54.42 14.21
C MET A 732 -14.74 -53.34 15.22
N GLU A 733 -13.95 -52.29 15.33
CA GLU A 733 -14.34 -51.01 15.98
C GLU A 733 -13.27 -49.93 15.75
N ALA A 734 -12.65 -49.92 14.60
CA ALA A 734 -11.69 -48.86 14.21
C ALA A 734 -12.14 -48.02 12.98
N ASP A 735 -13.33 -48.31 12.40
CA ASP A 735 -13.84 -47.62 11.21
C ASP A 735 -15.02 -46.66 11.45
N GLU A 736 -15.42 -46.39 12.70
CA GLU A 736 -16.47 -45.43 12.99
C GLU A 736 -16.03 -44.10 13.62
N ALA A 737 -14.75 -43.91 13.85
CA ALA A 737 -14.26 -42.62 14.39
C ALA A 737 -13.71 -41.65 13.31
N SER A 738 -13.54 -42.07 12.05
CA SER A 738 -13.10 -41.19 10.96
C SER A 738 -14.26 -40.62 10.12
N ASN A 739 -15.51 -40.94 10.45
CA ASN A 739 -16.70 -40.52 9.69
C ASN A 739 -17.57 -39.50 10.43
N LYS A 740 -17.04 -38.83 11.45
CA LYS A 740 -17.74 -37.71 12.15
C LYS A 740 -17.15 -36.33 11.94
N SER A 741 -16.02 -36.19 11.29
CA SER A 741 -15.48 -34.88 10.89
C SER A 741 -15.86 -34.43 9.47
N GLY A 742 -16.52 -35.31 8.70
CA GLY A 742 -17.01 -35.02 7.37
C GLY A 742 -18.49 -34.58 7.27
N LYS A 743 -19.19 -34.42 8.41
CA LYS A 743 -20.60 -34.04 8.41
C LYS A 743 -20.94 -32.63 8.88
N THR A 744 -19.94 -31.83 9.21
CA THR A 744 -20.14 -30.40 9.55
C THR A 744 -19.93 -29.46 8.38
N SER A 745 -19.45 -29.94 7.22
CA SER A 745 -19.36 -29.13 6.01
C SER A 745 -20.49 -29.36 5.00
N GLU A 746 -21.36 -30.37 5.21
CA GLU A 746 -22.51 -30.63 4.33
C GLU A 746 -23.85 -30.06 4.85
N ALA A 747 -23.85 -29.45 6.04
CA ALA A 747 -25.08 -28.88 6.63
C ALA A 747 -25.31 -27.39 6.33
N SER A 748 -24.37 -26.71 5.63
CA SER A 748 -24.52 -25.32 5.17
C SER A 748 -24.82 -25.19 3.67
N GLN A 749 -25.09 -26.31 2.97
CA GLN A 749 -25.43 -26.31 1.53
C GLN A 749 -26.94 -26.29 1.25
N GLU A 750 -27.80 -26.14 2.27
CA GLU A 750 -29.25 -26.07 2.03
C GLU A 750 -29.85 -24.66 1.91
N ASN A 751 -29.07 -23.61 2.17
CA ASN A 751 -29.49 -22.23 1.85
C ASN A 751 -28.53 -21.65 0.81
N GLY A 752 -29.00 -21.50 -0.44
CA GLY A 752 -28.26 -21.17 -1.63
C GLY A 752 -27.60 -19.77 -1.69
N GLU A 753 -26.97 -19.30 -0.62
CA GLU A 753 -26.16 -18.10 -0.60
C GLU A 753 -24.67 -18.48 -0.50
N ASP A 754 -23.89 -18.06 -1.50
CA ASP A 754 -22.43 -18.22 -1.51
C ASP A 754 -21.81 -17.10 -0.69
N ASP A 755 -21.45 -17.37 0.58
CA ASP A 755 -20.80 -16.41 1.49
C ASP A 755 -19.28 -16.32 1.31
N THR A 756 -18.70 -17.04 0.34
CA THR A 756 -17.25 -17.06 0.11
C THR A 756 -16.68 -15.68 -0.22
N TYR A 757 -17.51 -14.77 -0.75
CA TYR A 757 -17.13 -13.38 -1.03
C TYR A 757 -16.58 -12.64 0.20
N GLN A 758 -17.03 -12.97 1.42
CA GLN A 758 -16.57 -12.34 2.66
C GLN A 758 -15.05 -12.53 2.88
N GLY A 759 -14.51 -13.71 2.58
CA GLY A 759 -13.08 -13.96 2.65
C GLY A 759 -12.29 -13.08 1.66
N TYR A 760 -12.82 -12.88 0.46
CA TYR A 760 -12.20 -11.99 -0.53
C TYR A 760 -12.31 -10.52 -0.15
N CYS A 761 -13.40 -10.09 0.52
CA CYS A 761 -13.51 -8.74 1.08
C CYS A 761 -12.36 -8.44 2.05
N VAL A 762 -12.02 -9.39 2.92
CA VAL A 762 -10.92 -9.23 3.88
C VAL A 762 -9.57 -9.12 3.18
N LEU A 763 -9.32 -9.94 2.15
CA LEU A 763 -8.11 -9.80 1.32
C LEU A 763 -8.10 -8.46 0.56
N GLY A 764 -9.27 -7.98 0.12
CA GLY A 764 -9.44 -6.68 -0.53
C GLY A 764 -9.08 -5.51 0.38
N LEU A 765 -9.48 -5.57 1.66
CA LEU A 765 -9.06 -4.56 2.64
C LEU A 765 -7.52 -4.45 2.71
N ALA A 766 -6.83 -5.59 2.70
CA ALA A 766 -5.37 -5.62 2.67
C ALA A 766 -4.81 -5.02 1.38
N LEU A 767 -5.34 -5.43 0.22
CA LEU A 767 -4.87 -4.99 -1.10
C LEU A 767 -5.04 -3.48 -1.31
N ILE A 768 -6.18 -2.92 -0.91
CA ILE A 768 -6.47 -1.49 -1.07
C ILE A 768 -5.63 -0.66 -0.10
N ALA A 769 -5.57 -1.08 1.17
CA ALA A 769 -4.89 -0.32 2.22
C ALA A 769 -3.36 -0.33 2.11
N MET A 770 -2.75 -1.34 1.46
CA MET A 770 -1.29 -1.48 1.41
C MET A 770 -0.58 -0.40 0.58
N GLY A 771 -1.30 0.35 -0.25
CA GLY A 771 -0.73 1.44 -1.04
C GLY A 771 -0.16 2.57 -0.19
N GLU A 772 -0.59 2.72 1.05
CA GLU A 772 -0.20 3.79 1.95
C GLU A 772 0.25 3.26 3.33
N GLU A 773 1.28 3.90 3.93
CA GLU A 773 1.81 3.48 5.23
C GLU A 773 0.76 3.60 6.35
N ILE A 774 0.00 4.71 6.39
CA ILE A 774 -1.09 4.92 7.37
C ILE A 774 -2.24 3.94 7.12
N GLY A 775 -2.59 3.69 5.85
CA GLY A 775 -3.60 2.71 5.47
C GLY A 775 -3.25 1.31 5.96
N GLN A 776 -1.98 0.92 5.86
CA GLN A 776 -1.46 -0.34 6.39
C GLN A 776 -1.68 -0.45 7.92
N GLU A 777 -1.33 0.57 8.70
CA GLU A 777 -1.55 0.59 10.15
C GLU A 777 -3.05 0.54 10.53
N MET A 778 -3.89 1.24 9.76
CA MET A 778 -5.34 1.23 9.99
C MET A 778 -5.95 -0.14 9.69
N SER A 779 -5.53 -0.79 8.62
CA SER A 779 -6.04 -2.13 8.24
C SER A 779 -5.75 -3.18 9.32
N LEU A 780 -4.60 -3.12 9.97
CA LEU A 780 -4.27 -4.03 11.07
C LEU A 780 -5.27 -3.92 12.24
N ARG A 781 -5.80 -2.74 12.54
CA ARG A 781 -6.85 -2.54 13.56
C ARG A 781 -8.18 -3.14 13.14
N HIS A 782 -8.54 -3.02 11.86
CA HIS A 782 -9.73 -3.67 11.32
C HIS A 782 -9.62 -5.19 11.37
N PHE A 783 -8.46 -5.74 11.04
CA PHE A 783 -8.22 -7.19 11.11
C PHE A 783 -8.32 -7.73 12.54
N ASP A 784 -7.82 -7.01 13.54
CA ASP A 784 -7.97 -7.40 14.93
C ASP A 784 -9.47 -7.46 15.36
N HIS A 785 -10.29 -6.54 14.89
CA HIS A 785 -11.73 -6.58 15.10
C HIS A 785 -12.39 -7.75 14.35
N LEU A 786 -12.08 -7.93 13.05
CA LEU A 786 -12.71 -8.94 12.20
C LEU A 786 -12.40 -10.37 12.66
N VAL A 787 -11.23 -10.62 13.22
CA VAL A 787 -10.87 -11.94 13.73
C VAL A 787 -11.69 -12.33 14.97
N HIS A 788 -12.14 -11.34 15.78
CA HIS A 788 -12.93 -11.60 16.98
C HIS A 788 -14.42 -11.74 16.69
N TYR A 789 -14.95 -10.94 15.76
CA TYR A 789 -16.38 -10.81 15.53
C TYR A 789 -16.86 -11.33 14.17
N GLY A 790 -15.93 -11.72 13.28
CA GLY A 790 -16.24 -12.20 11.94
C GLY A 790 -16.73 -13.65 11.90
N THR A 791 -17.37 -14.02 10.79
CA THR A 791 -17.72 -15.40 10.45
C THR A 791 -16.48 -16.30 10.36
N SER A 792 -16.66 -17.62 10.29
CA SER A 792 -15.51 -18.53 10.14
C SER A 792 -14.70 -18.24 8.87
N LEU A 793 -15.35 -17.87 7.76
CA LEU A 793 -14.69 -17.51 6.51
C LEU A 793 -13.84 -16.24 6.64
N ILE A 794 -14.37 -15.20 7.31
CA ILE A 794 -13.64 -13.97 7.62
C ILE A 794 -12.42 -14.30 8.51
N ARG A 795 -12.61 -15.09 9.57
CA ARG A 795 -11.52 -15.46 10.49
C ARG A 795 -10.39 -16.22 9.81
N ARG A 796 -10.70 -17.06 8.78
CA ARG A 796 -9.69 -17.76 7.97
C ARG A 796 -8.91 -16.81 7.05
N ALA A 797 -9.55 -15.76 6.56
CA ALA A 797 -8.94 -14.78 5.64
C ALA A 797 -8.03 -13.77 6.36
N VAL A 798 -8.36 -13.37 7.60
CA VAL A 798 -7.64 -12.32 8.33
C VAL A 798 -6.14 -12.59 8.48
N PRO A 799 -5.66 -13.79 8.87
CA PRO A 799 -4.23 -14.05 8.93
C PRO A 799 -3.53 -13.87 7.58
N LEU A 800 -4.18 -14.28 6.48
CA LEU A 800 -3.63 -14.12 5.12
C LEU A 800 -3.56 -12.65 4.73
N ALA A 801 -4.59 -11.86 5.07
CA ALA A 801 -4.62 -10.43 4.84
C ALA A 801 -3.49 -9.70 5.60
N MET A 802 -3.25 -10.06 6.87
CA MET A 802 -2.10 -9.57 7.64
C MET A 802 -0.77 -9.92 6.99
N GLY A 803 -0.64 -11.15 6.51
CA GLY A 803 0.56 -11.63 5.79
C GLY A 803 0.79 -10.86 4.49
N LEU A 804 -0.27 -10.55 3.76
CA LEU A 804 -0.22 -9.84 2.49
C LEU A 804 0.24 -8.39 2.67
N VAL A 805 -0.35 -7.67 3.64
CA VAL A 805 0.02 -6.28 3.96
C VAL A 805 1.47 -6.15 4.41
N SER A 806 1.96 -7.14 5.15
CA SER A 806 3.28 -7.10 5.79
C SER A 806 4.29 -8.07 5.17
N ALA A 807 4.16 -8.41 3.88
CA ALA A 807 5.06 -9.35 3.21
C ALA A 807 6.53 -8.92 3.31
N SER A 808 7.41 -9.81 3.79
CA SER A 808 8.83 -9.58 4.07
C SER A 808 9.12 -8.44 5.09
N ASN A 809 8.11 -8.06 5.88
CA ASN A 809 8.24 -7.07 6.95
C ASN A 809 7.75 -7.66 8.29
N PRO A 810 8.63 -8.27 9.09
CA PRO A 810 8.24 -8.92 10.36
C PRO A 810 8.02 -7.90 11.49
N GLU A 811 6.98 -7.11 11.38
CA GLU A 811 6.56 -6.16 12.40
C GLU A 811 6.08 -6.89 13.67
N MET A 812 6.41 -6.34 14.87
CA MET A 812 6.15 -7.03 16.13
C MET A 812 4.66 -7.16 16.44
N SER A 813 3.85 -6.17 16.11
CA SER A 813 2.40 -6.18 16.30
C SER A 813 1.74 -7.32 15.51
N VAL A 814 2.11 -7.46 14.24
CA VAL A 814 1.61 -8.52 13.35
C VAL A 814 2.11 -9.90 13.81
N TYR A 815 3.41 -9.99 14.17
CA TYR A 815 4.01 -11.21 14.69
C TYR A 815 3.28 -11.73 15.95
N ASP A 816 3.03 -10.86 16.93
CA ASP A 816 2.40 -11.25 18.21
C ASP A 816 0.94 -11.69 17.99
N THR A 817 0.23 -11.05 17.05
CA THR A 817 -1.14 -11.42 16.69
C THR A 817 -1.18 -12.78 15.98
N LEU A 818 -0.39 -12.98 14.93
CA LEU A 818 -0.33 -14.26 14.21
C LEU A 818 0.13 -15.41 15.12
N SER A 819 1.03 -15.16 16.07
CA SER A 819 1.48 -16.16 17.04
C SER A 819 0.34 -16.65 17.94
N ARG A 820 -0.63 -15.78 18.30
CA ARG A 820 -1.82 -16.18 19.06
C ARG A 820 -2.73 -17.08 18.24
N TYR A 821 -2.97 -16.76 16.97
CA TYR A 821 -3.85 -17.54 16.09
C TYR A 821 -3.22 -18.83 15.54
N SER A 822 -1.90 -19.02 15.67
CA SER A 822 -1.25 -20.28 15.27
C SER A 822 -1.68 -21.50 16.12
N HIS A 823 -2.48 -21.30 17.15
CA HIS A 823 -3.07 -22.33 18.03
C HIS A 823 -4.61 -22.25 18.07
N ASP A 824 -5.23 -21.62 17.06
CA ASP A 824 -6.69 -21.50 16.96
C ASP A 824 -7.36 -22.90 16.90
N GLN A 825 -8.63 -22.98 17.35
CA GLN A 825 -9.41 -24.22 17.30
C GLN A 825 -9.79 -24.60 15.86
N ASP A 826 -9.98 -23.61 14.98
CA ASP A 826 -10.14 -23.83 13.55
C ASP A 826 -8.75 -24.03 12.93
N LEU A 827 -8.51 -25.24 12.44
CA LEU A 827 -7.21 -25.61 11.87
C LEU A 827 -6.85 -24.77 10.63
N ASP A 828 -7.84 -24.35 9.84
CA ASP A 828 -7.58 -23.53 8.66
C ASP A 828 -7.09 -22.13 9.07
N VAL A 829 -7.64 -21.52 10.13
CA VAL A 829 -7.13 -20.28 10.72
C VAL A 829 -5.70 -20.46 11.22
N ALA A 830 -5.41 -21.57 11.91
CA ALA A 830 -4.09 -21.87 12.42
C ALA A 830 -3.06 -22.08 11.29
N TYR A 831 -3.40 -22.81 10.24
CA TYR A 831 -2.54 -23.03 9.07
C TYR A 831 -2.26 -21.72 8.34
N ASN A 832 -3.27 -20.89 8.14
CA ASN A 832 -3.14 -19.58 7.50
C ASN A 832 -2.29 -18.63 8.34
N ALA A 833 -2.43 -18.65 9.67
CA ALA A 833 -1.58 -17.86 10.56
C ALA A 833 -0.11 -18.30 10.50
N ILE A 834 0.16 -19.61 10.46
CA ILE A 834 1.52 -20.16 10.33
C ILE A 834 2.13 -19.79 8.98
N PHE A 835 1.37 -19.93 7.89
CA PHE A 835 1.84 -19.54 6.56
C PHE A 835 2.16 -18.04 6.50
N SER A 836 1.28 -17.21 7.05
CA SER A 836 1.47 -15.76 7.10
C SER A 836 2.67 -15.34 7.93
N MET A 837 2.98 -16.06 9.04
CA MET A 837 4.27 -15.87 9.73
C MET A 837 5.47 -16.17 8.84
N GLY A 838 5.36 -17.16 7.95
CA GLY A 838 6.36 -17.41 6.91
C GLY A 838 6.48 -16.27 5.92
N LEU A 839 5.34 -15.71 5.52
CA LEU A 839 5.25 -14.63 4.53
C LEU A 839 5.82 -13.29 5.05
N ILE A 840 5.43 -12.87 6.26
CA ILE A 840 5.98 -11.66 6.89
C ILE A 840 7.48 -11.77 7.15
N GLY A 841 7.95 -13.00 7.45
CA GLY A 841 9.37 -13.29 7.68
C GLY A 841 10.16 -13.60 6.43
N ALA A 842 9.54 -13.61 5.24
CA ALA A 842 10.19 -14.12 4.02
C ALA A 842 11.50 -13.40 3.71
N GLY A 843 12.57 -14.18 3.62
CA GLY A 843 13.92 -13.70 3.34
C GLY A 843 14.56 -12.79 4.39
N THR A 844 13.97 -12.67 5.58
CA THR A 844 14.50 -11.79 6.64
C THR A 844 15.50 -12.47 7.57
N ASN A 845 15.53 -13.82 7.58
CA ASN A 845 16.29 -14.60 8.56
C ASN A 845 15.97 -14.24 10.03
N ASN A 846 14.74 -13.78 10.34
CA ASN A 846 14.36 -13.33 11.66
C ASN A 846 14.48 -14.46 12.70
N ALA A 847 15.31 -14.26 13.72
CA ALA A 847 15.61 -15.28 14.71
C ALA A 847 14.42 -15.63 15.62
N ARG A 848 13.54 -14.64 15.91
CA ARG A 848 12.34 -14.85 16.74
C ARG A 848 11.32 -15.72 16.01
N LEU A 849 11.02 -15.39 14.75
CA LEU A 849 10.16 -16.21 13.89
C LEU A 849 10.73 -17.63 13.72
N ALA A 850 12.01 -17.75 13.45
CA ALA A 850 12.66 -19.06 13.32
C ALA A 850 12.56 -19.90 14.61
N GLN A 851 12.62 -19.26 15.79
CA GLN A 851 12.45 -19.95 17.07
C GLN A 851 11.00 -20.39 17.27
N LEU A 852 10.04 -19.51 17.03
CA LEU A 852 8.61 -19.82 17.17
C LEU A 852 8.19 -20.95 16.23
N LEU A 853 8.58 -20.89 14.95
CA LEU A 853 8.26 -21.93 13.98
C LEU A 853 8.89 -23.30 14.33
N ARG A 854 10.04 -23.34 15.03
CA ARG A 854 10.56 -24.60 15.57
C ARG A 854 9.69 -25.15 16.71
N GLN A 855 9.16 -24.28 17.58
CA GLN A 855 8.23 -24.69 18.63
C GLN A 855 6.92 -25.22 18.03
N LEU A 856 6.38 -24.54 17.03
CA LEU A 856 5.19 -24.99 16.30
C LEU A 856 5.41 -26.32 15.57
N ALA A 857 6.59 -26.54 14.99
CA ALA A 857 6.93 -27.82 14.37
C ALA A 857 6.94 -28.98 15.38
N SER A 858 7.29 -28.70 16.64
CA SER A 858 7.20 -29.70 17.71
C SER A 858 5.77 -29.91 18.19
N TYR A 859 4.94 -28.86 18.18
CA TYR A 859 3.52 -28.92 18.53
C TYR A 859 2.72 -29.73 17.50
N TYR A 860 2.88 -29.42 16.20
CA TYR A 860 2.18 -30.07 15.08
C TYR A 860 2.83 -31.38 14.60
N ILE A 861 3.67 -32.03 15.43
CA ILE A 861 4.40 -33.23 15.01
C ILE A 861 3.49 -34.39 14.59
N ASN A 862 2.29 -34.48 15.19
CA ASN A 862 1.28 -35.49 14.92
C ASN A 862 0.31 -35.10 13.80
N ASP A 863 0.20 -33.82 13.48
CA ASP A 863 -0.58 -33.32 12.38
C ASP A 863 0.28 -33.10 11.14
N GLN A 864 0.03 -33.90 10.12
CA GLN A 864 0.83 -33.86 8.89
C GLN A 864 0.64 -32.56 8.12
N ASN A 865 -0.56 -31.99 8.15
CA ASN A 865 -0.89 -30.74 7.46
C ASN A 865 -0.25 -29.54 8.15
N GLY A 866 -0.45 -29.42 9.46
CA GLY A 866 0.15 -28.35 10.26
C GLY A 866 1.68 -28.38 10.23
N LEU A 867 2.28 -29.59 10.30
CA LEU A 867 3.72 -29.74 10.15
C LEU A 867 4.20 -29.34 8.75
N PHE A 868 3.47 -29.69 7.69
CA PHE A 868 3.80 -29.30 6.31
C PHE A 868 3.85 -27.77 6.19
N VAL A 869 2.77 -27.07 6.59
CA VAL A 869 2.69 -25.60 6.54
C VAL A 869 3.79 -24.96 7.39
N THR A 870 4.04 -25.49 8.59
CA THR A 870 5.12 -25.00 9.46
C THR A 870 6.50 -25.12 8.80
N ARG A 871 6.77 -26.23 8.10
CA ARG A 871 8.03 -26.41 7.37
C ARG A 871 8.14 -25.44 6.18
N ILE A 872 7.04 -25.22 5.42
CA ILE A 872 7.00 -24.21 4.35
C ILE A 872 7.33 -22.83 4.91
N ALA A 873 6.68 -22.43 6.02
CA ALA A 873 6.93 -21.14 6.68
C ALA A 873 8.41 -21.01 7.13
N GLN A 874 9.02 -22.09 7.67
CA GLN A 874 10.46 -22.12 7.98
C GLN A 874 11.34 -21.89 6.75
N GLY A 875 10.95 -22.47 5.60
CA GLY A 875 11.63 -22.28 4.32
C GLY A 875 11.55 -20.83 3.85
N LEU A 876 10.35 -20.24 3.91
CA LEU A 876 10.10 -18.84 3.50
C LEU A 876 10.91 -17.84 4.34
N VAL A 877 10.95 -17.98 5.67
CA VAL A 877 11.75 -17.10 6.54
C VAL A 877 13.22 -17.05 6.10
N HIS A 878 13.74 -18.17 5.58
CA HIS A 878 15.12 -18.27 5.12
C HIS A 878 15.24 -18.24 3.58
N LEU A 879 14.27 -17.67 2.88
CA LEU A 879 14.23 -17.59 1.42
C LEU A 879 15.53 -17.03 0.84
N GLY A 880 16.14 -17.75 -0.13
CA GLY A 880 17.43 -17.38 -0.69
C GLY A 880 18.54 -17.18 0.34
N LYS A 881 18.49 -17.87 1.49
CA LYS A 881 19.42 -17.64 2.63
C LYS A 881 19.38 -16.20 3.17
N GLY A 882 18.30 -15.46 2.90
CA GLY A 882 18.14 -14.06 3.29
C GLY A 882 18.50 -13.04 2.21
N THR A 883 18.66 -13.45 0.96
CA THR A 883 18.99 -12.55 -0.16
C THR A 883 17.81 -12.16 -1.03
N LEU A 884 16.65 -12.81 -0.84
CA LEU A 884 15.41 -12.56 -1.60
C LEU A 884 14.34 -11.94 -0.72
N THR A 885 13.40 -11.24 -1.36
CA THR A 885 12.21 -10.65 -0.72
C THR A 885 10.95 -11.03 -1.50
N LEU A 886 9.81 -11.02 -0.82
CA LEU A 886 8.46 -11.10 -1.42
C LEU A 886 7.71 -9.77 -1.33
N SER A 887 8.35 -8.70 -0.87
CA SER A 887 7.71 -7.38 -0.82
C SER A 887 7.40 -6.89 -2.24
N PRO A 888 6.15 -6.48 -2.53
CA PRO A 888 5.80 -5.93 -3.84
C PRO A 888 6.30 -4.49 -4.06
N PHE A 889 6.89 -3.87 -3.03
CA PHE A 889 7.34 -2.48 -3.09
C PHE A 889 8.83 -2.35 -3.32
N THR A 890 9.21 -1.28 -4.02
CA THR A 890 10.60 -0.77 -4.01
C THR A 890 10.98 -0.28 -2.62
N THR A 891 12.29 -0.13 -2.35
CA THR A 891 12.80 0.28 -1.02
C THR A 891 12.19 1.59 -0.53
N ASP A 892 11.98 2.56 -1.41
CA ASP A 892 11.36 3.86 -1.11
C ASP A 892 9.82 3.85 -1.19
N ARG A 893 9.18 2.69 -1.45
CA ARG A 893 7.73 2.54 -1.69
C ARG A 893 7.16 3.40 -2.82
N GLN A 894 7.99 3.88 -3.74
CA GLN A 894 7.54 4.72 -4.85
C GLN A 894 6.83 3.95 -5.96
N ALA A 895 7.13 2.66 -6.10
CA ALA A 895 6.49 1.80 -7.07
C ALA A 895 6.07 0.47 -6.42
N MET A 896 4.91 -0.03 -6.85
CA MET A 896 4.36 -1.31 -6.46
C MET A 896 4.30 -2.23 -7.69
N SER A 897 4.91 -3.41 -7.59
CA SER A 897 4.88 -4.40 -8.65
C SER A 897 3.52 -5.11 -8.70
N LYS A 898 2.75 -4.86 -9.75
CA LYS A 898 1.47 -5.55 -10.02
C LYS A 898 1.65 -7.05 -10.15
N VAL A 899 2.74 -7.49 -10.77
CA VAL A 899 3.08 -8.92 -10.95
C VAL A 899 3.31 -9.60 -9.60
N SER A 900 4.10 -8.97 -8.72
CA SER A 900 4.35 -9.51 -7.38
C SER A 900 3.07 -9.57 -6.55
N LEU A 901 2.21 -8.55 -6.66
CA LEU A 901 0.95 -8.49 -5.95
C LEU A 901 -0.03 -9.57 -6.44
N ALA A 902 -0.16 -9.75 -7.75
CA ALA A 902 -0.97 -10.82 -8.36
C ALA A 902 -0.53 -12.20 -7.86
N SER A 903 0.78 -12.42 -7.79
CA SER A 903 1.39 -13.66 -7.32
C SER A 903 1.05 -13.96 -5.86
N LEU A 904 1.19 -12.97 -4.97
CA LEU A 904 0.84 -13.08 -3.55
C LEU A 904 -0.66 -13.32 -3.36
N LEU A 905 -1.50 -12.62 -4.11
CA LEU A 905 -2.96 -12.77 -4.06
C LEU A 905 -3.40 -14.16 -4.50
N THR A 906 -2.83 -14.71 -5.57
CA THR A 906 -3.14 -16.06 -6.08
C THR A 906 -2.90 -17.12 -5.00
N VAL A 907 -1.77 -17.05 -4.31
CA VAL A 907 -1.45 -18.02 -3.24
C VAL A 907 -2.34 -17.78 -2.02
N SER A 908 -2.68 -16.53 -1.68
CA SER A 908 -3.59 -16.21 -0.58
C SER A 908 -5.01 -16.76 -0.85
N ILE A 909 -5.51 -16.65 -2.09
CA ILE A 909 -6.80 -17.22 -2.49
C ILE A 909 -6.78 -18.75 -2.43
N ALA A 910 -5.70 -19.40 -2.84
CA ALA A 910 -5.55 -20.84 -2.71
C ALA A 910 -5.53 -21.32 -1.25
N LEU A 911 -5.08 -20.46 -0.33
CA LEU A 911 -5.02 -20.74 1.11
C LEU A 911 -6.31 -20.38 1.87
N LEU A 912 -7.28 -19.70 1.26
CA LEU A 912 -8.61 -19.56 1.88
C LEU A 912 -9.29 -20.92 2.09
N ASP A 913 -8.95 -21.90 1.24
CA ASP A 913 -9.35 -23.29 1.37
C ASP A 913 -8.12 -24.20 1.22
N PRO A 914 -7.25 -24.24 2.24
CA PRO A 914 -5.96 -24.93 2.12
C PRO A 914 -6.11 -26.42 1.92
N THR A 915 -7.17 -27.01 2.42
CA THR A 915 -7.42 -28.45 2.33
C THR A 915 -7.87 -28.90 0.94
N SER A 916 -8.55 -28.05 0.20
CA SER A 916 -8.99 -28.35 -1.18
C SER A 916 -7.89 -28.16 -2.23
N PHE A 917 -6.87 -27.37 -1.93
CA PHE A 917 -5.79 -27.05 -2.88
C PHE A 917 -4.41 -27.45 -2.36
N ILE A 918 -3.73 -26.60 -1.62
CA ILE A 918 -2.29 -26.69 -1.29
C ILE A 918 -1.97 -27.92 -0.44
N LEU A 919 -2.86 -28.30 0.47
CA LEU A 919 -2.62 -29.42 1.37
C LEU A 919 -2.97 -30.78 0.78
N ASN A 920 -3.63 -30.83 -0.37
CA ASN A 920 -3.92 -32.07 -1.08
C ASN A 920 -3.15 -32.14 -2.42
N ASP A 921 -3.84 -32.01 -3.52
CA ASP A 921 -3.31 -32.39 -4.83
C ASP A 921 -2.72 -31.22 -5.64
N HIS A 922 -2.84 -29.96 -5.15
CA HIS A 922 -2.40 -28.77 -5.88
C HIS A 922 -1.32 -27.96 -5.14
N SER A 923 -0.39 -28.67 -4.47
CA SER A 923 0.74 -28.01 -3.78
C SER A 923 1.63 -27.20 -4.74
N SER A 924 1.60 -27.48 -6.01
CA SER A 924 2.32 -26.76 -7.08
C SER A 924 1.87 -25.29 -7.22
N LEU A 925 0.64 -24.92 -6.77
CA LEU A 925 0.18 -23.52 -6.74
C LEU A 925 1.06 -22.61 -5.85
N LEU A 926 1.82 -23.16 -4.89
CA LEU A 926 2.81 -22.40 -4.13
C LEU A 926 3.90 -21.77 -5.01
N PHE A 927 4.16 -22.31 -6.19
CA PHE A 927 5.14 -21.74 -7.10
C PHE A 927 4.67 -20.43 -7.76
N TYR A 928 3.39 -20.07 -7.65
CA TYR A 928 2.95 -18.72 -7.99
C TYR A 928 3.58 -17.62 -7.10
N LEU A 929 4.28 -17.97 -6.00
CA LEU A 929 5.12 -17.00 -5.28
C LEU A 929 6.37 -16.58 -6.06
N VAL A 930 6.77 -17.32 -7.10
CA VAL A 930 8.04 -17.11 -7.81
C VAL A 930 8.14 -15.74 -8.49
N PRO A 931 7.12 -15.24 -9.25
CA PRO A 931 7.21 -13.92 -9.86
C PRO A 931 7.29 -12.76 -8.84
N ALA A 932 6.94 -13.03 -7.57
CA ALA A 932 7.11 -12.05 -6.47
C ALA A 932 8.52 -12.10 -5.84
N MET A 933 9.37 -13.09 -6.18
CA MET A 933 10.70 -13.24 -5.60
C MET A 933 11.69 -12.30 -6.26
N ASN A 934 12.09 -11.26 -5.54
CA ASN A 934 13.06 -10.28 -6.00
C ASN A 934 14.33 -10.29 -5.14
N PRO A 935 15.52 -10.07 -5.71
CA PRO A 935 16.75 -9.97 -4.92
C PRO A 935 16.83 -8.64 -4.17
N ARG A 936 17.13 -8.69 -2.89
CA ARG A 936 17.40 -7.51 -2.04
C ARG A 936 18.83 -7.05 -2.22
N MET A 937 19.17 -6.55 -3.37
CA MET A 937 20.57 -6.24 -3.68
C MET A 937 20.77 -4.76 -4.03
N LEU A 938 21.96 -4.29 -3.71
CA LEU A 938 22.58 -3.13 -4.35
C LEU A 938 23.89 -3.60 -4.97
N VAL A 939 23.94 -3.61 -6.29
CA VAL A 939 25.15 -3.90 -7.09
C VAL A 939 25.48 -2.66 -7.89
N THR A 940 26.67 -2.15 -7.70
CA THR A 940 27.18 -1.00 -8.46
C THR A 940 28.03 -1.48 -9.62
N VAL A 941 27.83 -0.88 -10.79
CA VAL A 941 28.52 -1.22 -12.02
C VAL A 941 29.10 0.03 -12.68
N ASP A 942 30.16 -0.17 -13.47
CA ASP A 942 30.76 0.88 -14.27
C ASP A 942 30.01 1.12 -15.61
N SER A 943 30.54 1.98 -16.46
CA SER A 943 29.99 2.27 -17.80
C SER A 943 29.92 1.06 -18.74
N ASP A 944 30.74 0.03 -18.50
CA ASP A 944 30.74 -1.23 -19.27
C ASP A 944 29.83 -2.30 -18.64
N LEU A 945 29.02 -1.96 -17.65
CA LEU A 945 28.18 -2.88 -16.85
C LEU A 945 29.00 -3.97 -16.12
N LYS A 946 30.28 -3.68 -15.78
CA LYS A 946 31.10 -4.54 -14.96
C LYS A 946 30.97 -4.17 -13.49
N PRO A 947 31.00 -5.14 -12.58
CA PRO A 947 30.91 -4.86 -11.15
C PRO A 947 32.00 -3.87 -10.68
N LEU A 948 31.60 -2.83 -9.98
CA LEU A 948 32.45 -1.80 -9.40
C LEU A 948 32.23 -1.73 -7.89
N LYS A 949 33.29 -1.88 -7.09
CA LYS A 949 33.17 -1.79 -5.62
C LYS A 949 33.29 -0.34 -5.19
N VAL A 950 32.28 0.16 -4.49
CA VAL A 950 32.21 1.53 -3.96
C VAL A 950 31.70 1.48 -2.54
N ASN A 951 32.17 2.39 -1.69
CA ASN A 951 31.65 2.51 -0.34
C ASN A 951 30.30 3.24 -0.33
N VAL A 952 29.35 2.67 0.36
CA VAL A 952 28.00 3.20 0.57
C VAL A 952 27.64 3.23 2.03
N ARG A 953 26.85 4.20 2.44
CA ARG A 953 26.24 4.28 3.78
C ARG A 953 24.86 3.67 3.70
N VAL A 954 24.60 2.65 4.49
CA VAL A 954 23.30 1.99 4.59
C VAL A 954 22.73 2.22 5.97
N GLY A 955 21.50 2.69 6.04
CA GLY A 955 20.79 2.96 7.30
C GLY A 955 19.29 2.99 7.12
N GLN A 956 18.56 3.16 8.24
CA GLN A 956 17.11 3.26 8.21
C GLN A 956 16.68 4.59 7.59
N ALA A 957 15.71 4.52 6.66
CA ALA A 957 15.07 5.69 6.09
C ALA A 957 14.10 6.30 7.11
N VAL A 958 14.27 7.58 7.42
CA VAL A 958 13.41 8.35 8.36
C VAL A 958 12.96 9.63 7.69
N ASP A 959 11.73 10.02 7.96
CA ASP A 959 11.19 11.26 7.45
C ASP A 959 11.88 12.48 8.06
N VAL A 960 12.17 13.48 7.25
CA VAL A 960 12.73 14.75 7.70
C VAL A 960 11.61 15.60 8.30
N VAL A 961 11.70 15.85 9.60
CA VAL A 961 10.69 16.62 10.32
C VAL A 961 10.64 18.07 9.84
N GLY A 962 9.43 18.56 9.58
CA GLY A 962 9.19 19.96 9.22
C GLY A 962 9.44 20.31 7.76
N GLN A 963 9.59 19.31 6.89
CA GLN A 963 9.62 19.51 5.44
C GLN A 963 8.36 18.92 4.80
N ALA A 964 7.80 19.64 3.85
CA ALA A 964 6.66 19.16 3.07
C ALA A 964 7.06 17.97 2.17
N GLY A 965 6.13 17.03 1.96
CA GLY A 965 6.35 15.85 1.15
C GLY A 965 7.18 14.76 1.83
N ARG A 966 7.54 14.91 3.10
CA ARG A 966 8.28 13.92 3.93
C ARG A 966 9.51 13.33 3.22
N PRO A 967 10.47 14.16 2.77
CA PRO A 967 11.71 13.63 2.19
C PRO A 967 12.41 12.75 3.22
N LYS A 968 12.98 11.62 2.76
CA LYS A 968 13.63 10.65 3.65
C LYS A 968 15.13 10.90 3.74
N THR A 969 15.69 10.76 4.92
CA THR A 969 17.12 10.73 5.21
C THR A 969 17.50 9.44 5.90
N ILE A 970 18.79 9.11 5.94
CA ILE A 970 19.26 7.90 6.63
C ILE A 970 19.72 8.19 8.05
N THR A 971 19.37 7.28 8.95
CA THR A 971 19.84 7.31 10.35
C THR A 971 20.46 5.98 10.76
N GLY A 972 21.39 6.01 11.71
CA GLY A 972 22.03 4.81 12.23
C GLY A 972 22.82 4.04 11.15
N TRP A 973 23.41 4.76 10.20
CA TRP A 973 24.08 4.13 9.05
C TRP A 973 25.37 3.42 9.40
N VAL A 974 25.67 2.41 8.60
CA VAL A 974 26.94 1.68 8.58
C VAL A 974 27.52 1.77 7.18
N THR A 975 28.81 2.03 7.07
CA THR A 975 29.50 2.03 5.78
C THR A 975 29.81 0.60 5.36
N HIS A 976 29.39 0.25 4.16
CA HIS A 976 29.64 -1.03 3.51
C HIS A 976 30.27 -0.81 2.13
N SER A 977 31.05 -1.79 1.68
CA SER A 977 31.51 -1.84 0.29
C SER A 977 30.50 -2.66 -0.53
N THR A 978 30.12 -2.15 -1.70
CA THR A 978 29.19 -2.87 -2.59
C THR A 978 29.83 -4.17 -3.14
N PRO A 979 29.05 -5.24 -3.39
CA PRO A 979 27.59 -5.34 -3.32
C PRO A 979 27.05 -5.52 -1.90
N VAL A 980 25.85 -4.99 -1.63
CA VAL A 980 25.21 -4.99 -0.29
C VAL A 980 23.79 -5.51 -0.38
N LEU A 981 23.31 -6.14 0.70
CA LEU A 981 21.90 -6.47 0.91
C LEU A 981 21.19 -5.30 1.60
N LEU A 982 20.05 -4.88 1.07
CA LEU A 982 19.19 -3.88 1.69
C LEU A 982 18.07 -4.55 2.48
N GLY A 983 17.90 -4.17 3.74
CA GLY A 983 16.76 -4.59 4.56
C GLY A 983 15.48 -3.79 4.22
N TYR A 984 14.35 -4.25 4.77
CA TYR A 984 13.10 -3.48 4.66
C TYR A 984 13.28 -2.11 5.34
N GLY A 985 12.88 -1.04 4.65
CA GLY A 985 13.02 0.33 5.16
C GLY A 985 14.46 0.87 5.20
N GLU A 986 15.47 0.11 4.76
CA GLU A 986 16.84 0.59 4.62
C GLU A 986 17.06 1.32 3.31
N ARG A 987 17.85 2.38 3.37
CA ARG A 987 18.27 3.18 2.21
C ARG A 987 19.80 3.24 2.17
N ALA A 988 20.34 3.23 0.95
CA ALA A 988 21.76 3.39 0.70
C ALA A 988 22.07 4.74 0.06
N GLU A 989 23.21 5.33 0.42
CA GLU A 989 23.74 6.57 -0.15
C GLU A 989 25.24 6.39 -0.41
N LEU A 990 25.78 7.04 -1.43
CA LEU A 990 27.22 7.05 -1.68
C LEU A 990 27.96 7.72 -0.50
N GLU A 991 29.09 7.16 -0.10
CA GLU A 991 29.88 7.70 1.02
C GLU A 991 30.57 9.02 0.67
N ASN A 992 31.03 9.14 -0.57
CA ASN A 992 31.75 10.29 -1.09
C ASN A 992 31.30 10.67 -2.50
N ASP A 993 31.77 11.80 -3.00
CA ASP A 993 31.41 12.35 -4.32
C ASP A 993 32.36 11.88 -5.44
N GLU A 994 33.15 10.81 -5.23
CA GLU A 994 34.05 10.26 -6.27
C GLU A 994 33.27 9.76 -7.49
N TYR A 995 32.08 9.22 -7.23
CA TYR A 995 31.16 8.75 -8.25
C TYR A 995 29.80 9.41 -8.04
N TYR A 996 29.05 9.57 -9.12
CA TYR A 996 27.64 9.92 -9.06
C TYR A 996 26.81 8.82 -9.71
N ALA A 997 25.67 8.55 -9.12
CA ALA A 997 24.74 7.54 -9.60
C ALA A 997 23.83 8.10 -10.70
N LEU A 998 23.53 7.29 -11.70
CA LEU A 998 22.56 7.64 -12.73
C LEU A 998 21.11 7.33 -12.30
N ALA A 999 20.93 6.55 -11.23
CA ALA A 999 19.63 6.30 -10.62
C ALA A 999 19.33 7.30 -9.50
N SER A 1000 18.05 7.59 -9.27
CA SER A 1000 17.58 8.49 -8.20
C SER A 1000 17.68 7.86 -6.81
N SER A 1001 17.60 6.53 -6.73
CA SER A 1001 17.80 5.75 -5.50
C SER A 1001 18.78 4.62 -5.76
N LEU A 1002 19.58 4.29 -4.73
CA LEU A 1002 20.54 3.21 -4.80
C LEU A 1002 19.89 1.89 -4.39
N GLU A 1003 19.29 1.20 -5.35
CA GLU A 1003 18.75 -0.16 -5.19
C GLU A 1003 18.83 -0.93 -6.50
N GLY A 1004 18.88 -2.24 -6.45
CA GLY A 1004 19.04 -3.09 -7.63
C GLY A 1004 20.43 -2.96 -8.25
N VAL A 1005 20.50 -2.78 -9.55
CA VAL A 1005 21.76 -2.55 -10.28
C VAL A 1005 21.86 -1.08 -10.65
N VAL A 1006 22.92 -0.42 -10.20
CA VAL A 1006 23.13 1.02 -10.36
C VAL A 1006 24.40 1.29 -11.14
N ILE A 1007 24.28 2.03 -12.24
CA ILE A 1007 25.40 2.48 -13.04
C ILE A 1007 26.00 3.74 -12.41
N LEU A 1008 27.30 3.72 -12.18
CA LEU A 1008 28.05 4.84 -11.62
C LEU A 1008 28.94 5.48 -12.69
N LYS A 1009 28.97 6.81 -12.74
CA LYS A 1009 29.94 7.59 -13.49
C LYS A 1009 30.95 8.24 -12.55
N LYS A 1010 32.24 8.21 -12.94
CA LYS A 1010 33.27 8.88 -12.16
C LYS A 1010 33.08 10.40 -12.24
N ASN A 1011 33.13 11.06 -11.09
CA ASN A 1011 33.03 12.50 -11.01
C ASN A 1011 34.34 13.16 -11.53
N PRO A 1012 34.30 13.93 -12.61
CA PRO A 1012 35.51 14.58 -13.15
C PRO A 1012 36.05 15.69 -12.23
N ASP A 1013 35.24 16.25 -11.39
CA ASP A 1013 35.56 17.35 -10.48
C ASP A 1013 36.07 16.86 -9.10
N TYR A 1014 36.06 15.56 -8.87
CA TYR A 1014 36.55 14.97 -7.62
C TYR A 1014 38.09 15.06 -7.56
N MET A 1015 38.57 15.78 -6.58
CA MET A 1015 40.01 15.82 -6.25
C MET A 1015 40.22 14.97 -4.98
N ASP A 1016 40.99 13.90 -5.12
CA ASP A 1016 41.42 13.08 -3.99
C ASP A 1016 42.28 13.95 -3.03
N VAL A 1017 41.70 14.26 -1.88
CA VAL A 1017 42.39 15.12 -0.88
C VAL A 1017 43.47 14.33 -0.12
N ASP A 1018 43.48 12.98 -0.26
CA ASP A 1018 44.39 12.07 0.43
C ASP A 1018 45.51 11.50 -0.46
N ALA A 1019 45.66 11.98 -1.71
CA ALA A 1019 46.70 11.53 -2.64
C ALA A 1019 48.00 12.35 -2.51
#